data_2891b857361b83345a1ce7a1ce6fd58b
#
_entry.id   2891b857361b83345a1ce7a1ce6fd58b
#
_cell.length_a   1.000
_cell.length_b   1.000
_cell.length_c   1.000
_cell.angle_alpha   90.00
_cell.angle_beta   90.00
_cell.angle_gamma   90.00
#
_symmetry.space_group_name_H-M   'P 1'
#
loop_
_entity.id
_entity.type
_entity.pdbx_description
1 polymer ?
#
loop_
_entity_poly.entity_id
_entity_poly.type
_entity_poly.pdbx_seq_one_letter_code
_entity_poly.pdbx_strand_id
1 'polypeptide(L)'
;MNRLHLTILFCFFNIISFSQIWEDDLLKTNPNPTIQEKSNAFEEYRAIHPYTKGNGFKPYAREMDFILERSSDGQEFKADALFKEWEKIQENNSYSKISSQSNWISKGPINTPIILSNGKKRGNGRVNCIAFDPVDPDIIWIGSPAGGLWKSVDGGNNWTTNTDNLPVIGVSSIAIDPTNTQNMLIVTGDAHATDTYSIGILKSTDGGNSWNTTSLSYNINQEKRINKVIINPVYPDSVFAVTNDNIMISTDAGINWQTVGLGGRWRDIEFKPGTPSTIYAAKQSSGGSNVYRTTDGGANWSVINNGVASSGKYRPLIAVTPDNPEVIYALYSASDYSLHGLYKSSDAGNNWTLQSNSPNILGRDTDGTSTGGQSWYDLSLAVSTNDENLLYVGGINLWKTIDGGQAWTINASSGNGSNYSYMHVDQHAAEFNPLNHVAYAGNDGGFYKYMENLNTWVDISDGLEISQFYNLGLSQSNPNRIVAGAQDNGTEMLTNSTWDAIMGGDGMECKIDHYDDNIIYAEYQYGGIRKTNNGGNNWNNIKPVSYEGGWNTPYEMHSSNNNLIVIGYEEVYRSETAGAIWDSISYNVSNGQALKSIALAPSDEDYIYAGTYTSLKLTKDAGSNWANITPFFLNQNITDVTVSNSDADRVWVTLSGYAANHKVYESVNGGQNWANITATGLPNLPVNCIVYQHSTNDDLYVGTDVGVYYKNNTMSDWIPFNDGLPNVIVKELEIHYDAGSISAATFGRGVWESPLNTLSTNVYANEKINFKIYPNPAQDKITITTNQQNINITIFTVTGRKIIETTAKTINTSNFAKGCYIIEISNKNGFSRREKLIIK
;
A
#
# COMPACT_ATOMS: atom_id res chain seq x y z
N MET A 1 23.73 71.10 -12.23
CA MET A 1 22.48 70.42 -12.47
C MET A 1 22.80 69.00 -12.85
N ASN A 2 22.92 68.15 -11.85
CA ASN A 2 23.20 66.70 -12.01
C ASN A 2 21.87 65.95 -12.15
N ARG A 3 21.66 65.30 -13.28
CA ARG A 3 20.57 64.37 -13.47
C ARG A 3 21.02 62.99 -12.97
N LEU A 4 20.41 62.54 -11.87
CA LEU A 4 20.53 61.22 -11.35
C LEU A 4 19.66 60.28 -12.20
N HIS A 5 20.26 59.34 -12.95
CA HIS A 5 19.55 58.27 -13.62
C HIS A 5 19.34 57.16 -12.60
N LEU A 6 18.09 56.97 -12.19
CA LEU A 6 17.63 55.84 -11.37
C LEU A 6 17.40 54.66 -12.33
N THR A 7 18.34 53.75 -12.38
CA THR A 7 18.16 52.46 -13.08
C THR A 7 17.37 51.53 -12.17
N ILE A 8 16.09 51.39 -12.48
CA ILE A 8 15.24 50.36 -11.80
C ILE A 8 15.62 49.01 -12.39
N LEU A 9 16.33 48.20 -11.61
CA LEU A 9 16.63 46.82 -11.91
C LEU A 9 15.34 46.02 -11.66
N PHE A 10 14.59 45.69 -12.72
CA PHE A 10 13.53 44.70 -12.65
C PHE A 10 14.17 43.32 -12.47
N CYS A 11 14.26 42.85 -11.22
CA CYS A 11 14.44 41.41 -10.96
C CYS A 11 13.14 40.72 -11.37
N PHE A 12 13.16 40.10 -12.53
CA PHE A 12 12.18 39.06 -12.84
C PHE A 12 12.41 37.89 -11.86
N PHE A 13 11.67 37.86 -10.78
CA PHE A 13 11.45 36.61 -10.06
C PHE A 13 10.63 35.74 -10.99
N ASN A 14 11.27 34.78 -11.65
CA ASN A 14 10.59 33.61 -12.18
C ASN A 14 10.01 32.87 -10.99
N ILE A 15 8.72 32.97 -10.77
CA ILE A 15 8.00 32.16 -9.84
C ILE A 15 7.91 30.78 -10.51
N ILE A 16 8.87 29.91 -10.21
CA ILE A 16 8.89 28.53 -10.63
C ILE A 16 8.03 27.80 -9.59
N SER A 17 6.90 27.25 -10.00
CA SER A 17 5.98 26.47 -9.19
C SER A 17 6.56 25.06 -9.03
N PHE A 18 6.89 24.65 -7.80
CA PHE A 18 7.48 23.35 -7.49
C PHE A 18 6.60 22.57 -6.51
N SER A 19 6.44 21.27 -6.69
CA SER A 19 5.55 20.48 -5.85
C SER A 19 6.18 19.92 -4.56
N GLN A 20 7.49 20.02 -4.36
CA GLN A 20 8.18 19.69 -3.08
C GLN A 20 9.48 20.46 -2.87
N ILE A 21 9.56 21.68 -3.38
CA ILE A 21 10.73 22.58 -3.17
C ILE A 21 11.01 22.83 -1.70
N TRP A 22 9.96 22.96 -0.90
CA TRP A 22 10.08 23.21 0.52
C TRP A 22 10.86 22.10 1.23
N GLU A 23 10.68 20.85 0.82
CA GLU A 23 11.39 19.70 1.36
C GLU A 23 12.85 19.65 0.88
N ASP A 24 13.07 19.83 -0.42
CA ASP A 24 14.43 19.90 -0.99
C ASP A 24 15.25 21.04 -0.38
N ASP A 25 14.62 22.19 -0.09
CA ASP A 25 15.28 23.33 0.54
C ASP A 25 15.55 23.11 2.03
N LEU A 26 14.62 22.47 2.73
CA LEU A 26 14.82 22.04 4.11
C LEU A 26 15.98 21.03 4.23
N LEU A 27 15.99 20.01 3.38
CA LEU A 27 17.02 18.95 3.38
C LEU A 27 18.42 19.48 3.01
N LYS A 28 18.55 20.59 2.26
CA LYS A 28 19.84 21.25 2.02
C LYS A 28 20.42 21.89 3.28
N THR A 29 19.57 22.41 4.16
CA THR A 29 19.95 23.10 5.40
C THR A 29 20.00 22.17 6.60
N ASN A 30 19.12 21.19 6.67
CA ASN A 30 19.03 20.17 7.68
C ASN A 30 18.75 18.81 7.01
N PRO A 31 19.76 17.93 6.84
CA PRO A 31 19.59 16.63 6.18
C PRO A 31 18.73 15.62 6.99
N ASN A 32 18.46 15.90 8.27
CA ASN A 32 17.62 15.08 9.14
C ASN A 32 16.61 15.98 9.89
N PRO A 33 15.61 16.55 9.20
CA PRO A 33 14.64 17.42 9.85
C PRO A 33 13.72 16.63 10.76
N THR A 34 13.34 17.22 11.88
CA THR A 34 12.27 16.72 12.73
C THR A 34 10.91 16.86 12.02
N ILE A 35 9.90 16.10 12.46
CA ILE A 35 8.52 16.20 11.99
C ILE A 35 8.00 17.64 12.10
N GLN A 36 8.32 18.32 13.21
CA GLN A 36 7.93 19.72 13.42
C GLN A 36 8.61 20.68 12.44
N GLU A 37 9.89 20.46 12.12
CA GLU A 37 10.59 21.27 11.11
C GLU A 37 10.03 21.03 9.70
N LYS A 38 9.68 19.78 9.34
CA LYS A 38 8.96 19.48 8.09
C LYS A 38 7.61 20.19 8.04
N SER A 39 6.83 20.11 9.12
CA SER A 39 5.53 20.79 9.20
C SER A 39 5.66 22.31 9.08
N ASN A 40 6.61 22.92 9.79
CA ASN A 40 6.83 24.36 9.72
C ASN A 40 7.25 24.81 8.31
N ALA A 41 8.17 24.08 7.67
CA ALA A 41 8.63 24.40 6.32
C ALA A 41 7.49 24.29 5.29
N PHE A 42 6.61 23.30 5.46
CA PHE A 42 5.44 23.17 4.60
C PHE A 42 4.42 24.29 4.83
N GLU A 43 4.13 24.67 6.06
CA GLU A 43 3.23 25.79 6.36
C GLU A 43 3.77 27.13 5.85
N GLU A 44 5.07 27.38 5.95
CA GLU A 44 5.72 28.55 5.34
C GLU A 44 5.57 28.54 3.80
N TYR A 45 5.76 27.38 3.18
CA TYR A 45 5.54 27.21 1.73
C TYR A 45 4.07 27.45 1.36
N ARG A 46 3.14 26.86 2.08
CA ARG A 46 1.68 26.99 1.88
C ARG A 46 1.19 28.43 1.99
N ALA A 47 1.76 29.22 2.90
CA ALA A 47 1.36 30.61 3.13
C ALA A 47 1.56 31.49 1.86
N ILE A 48 2.51 31.12 1.01
CA ILE A 48 2.84 31.88 -0.21
C ILE A 48 2.46 31.16 -1.50
N HIS A 49 2.11 29.85 -1.41
CA HIS A 49 1.68 29.01 -2.51
C HIS A 49 0.30 28.42 -2.21
N PRO A 50 -0.80 29.10 -2.59
CA PRO A 50 -2.14 28.56 -2.37
C PRO A 50 -2.32 27.20 -3.05
N TYR A 51 -3.20 26.38 -2.48
CA TYR A 51 -3.50 25.04 -3.02
C TYR A 51 -3.85 25.10 -4.51
N THR A 52 -3.09 24.37 -5.29
CA THR A 52 -3.43 24.00 -6.67
C THR A 52 -3.13 22.52 -6.86
N LYS A 53 -3.94 21.83 -7.65
CA LYS A 53 -3.72 20.42 -7.91
C LYS A 53 -2.32 20.20 -8.49
N GLY A 54 -1.54 19.31 -7.86
CA GLY A 54 -0.17 18.98 -8.25
C GLY A 54 0.95 19.79 -7.58
N ASN A 55 0.64 20.72 -6.65
CA ASN A 55 1.64 21.54 -5.95
C ASN A 55 2.22 20.93 -4.66
N GLY A 56 2.12 19.60 -4.48
CA GLY A 56 2.75 18.87 -3.38
C GLY A 56 1.95 18.79 -2.08
N PHE A 57 0.75 19.35 -2.02
CA PHE A 57 -0.10 19.29 -0.82
C PHE A 57 -0.57 17.86 -0.51
N LYS A 58 -1.03 17.14 -1.52
CA LYS A 58 -1.50 15.76 -1.36
C LYS A 58 -0.39 14.82 -0.87
N PRO A 59 0.82 14.80 -1.47
CA PRO A 59 1.93 14.00 -0.96
C PRO A 59 2.32 14.32 0.48
N TYR A 60 2.41 15.61 0.82
CA TYR A 60 2.71 16.03 2.18
C TYR A 60 1.65 15.56 3.18
N ALA A 61 0.36 15.74 2.87
CA ALA A 61 -0.72 15.35 3.76
C ALA A 61 -0.75 13.82 3.97
N ARG A 62 -0.51 13.04 2.91
CA ARG A 62 -0.40 11.58 2.94
C ARG A 62 0.78 11.12 3.81
N GLU A 63 1.97 11.72 3.61
CA GLU A 63 3.16 11.43 4.41
C GLU A 63 2.95 11.78 5.88
N MET A 64 2.40 12.96 6.17
CA MET A 64 2.18 13.41 7.53
C MET A 64 1.13 12.57 8.28
N ASP A 65 0.05 12.15 7.64
CA ASP A 65 -0.94 11.23 8.22
C ASP A 65 -0.25 9.91 8.62
N PHE A 66 0.53 9.33 7.73
CA PHE A 66 1.29 8.11 8.00
C PHE A 66 2.30 8.25 9.14
N ILE A 67 3.06 9.36 9.15
CA ILE A 67 4.08 9.62 10.17
C ILE A 67 3.44 9.91 11.54
N LEU A 68 2.38 10.73 11.60
CA LEU A 68 1.73 11.12 12.85
C LEU A 68 1.06 9.92 13.53
N GLU A 69 0.51 8.98 12.78
CA GLU A 69 0.02 7.72 13.35
C GLU A 69 1.12 6.86 13.96
N ARG A 70 2.40 7.10 13.63
CA ARG A 70 3.57 6.32 14.07
C ARG A 70 4.55 7.10 14.93
N SER A 71 4.34 8.38 15.12
CA SER A 71 5.18 9.24 15.96
C SER A 71 4.65 9.38 17.37
N SER A 72 5.50 9.79 18.29
CA SER A 72 5.17 10.16 19.66
C SER A 72 5.67 11.57 19.92
N ASP A 73 4.77 12.48 20.33
CA ASP A 73 5.07 13.83 20.87
C ASP A 73 6.22 14.56 20.15
N GLY A 74 6.15 14.67 18.82
CA GLY A 74 7.17 15.33 17.98
C GLY A 74 8.52 14.62 17.91
N GLN A 75 8.63 13.41 18.44
CA GLN A 75 9.84 12.59 18.38
C GLN A 75 9.94 11.83 17.07
N GLU A 76 11.17 11.52 16.68
CA GLU A 76 11.48 10.81 15.45
C GLU A 76 10.69 9.49 15.30
N PHE A 77 10.23 9.23 14.11
CA PHE A 77 9.68 7.96 13.67
C PHE A 77 10.73 6.83 13.82
N LYS A 78 10.49 5.92 14.78
CA LYS A 78 11.38 4.77 15.02
C LYS A 78 11.05 3.62 14.07
N ALA A 79 11.48 3.76 12.89
CA ALA A 79 11.15 2.84 11.83
C ALA A 79 11.71 1.40 11.98
N ASP A 80 12.67 1.15 12.89
CA ASP A 80 13.16 -0.20 13.20
C ASP A 80 12.24 -0.98 14.15
N ALA A 81 11.26 -0.32 14.75
CA ALA A 81 10.40 -0.93 15.75
C ALA A 81 9.51 -2.03 15.14
N LEU A 82 8.99 -1.81 13.92
CA LEU A 82 8.19 -2.81 13.21
C LEU A 82 8.95 -4.13 13.04
N PHE A 83 10.19 -4.05 12.56
CA PHE A 83 11.02 -5.23 12.34
C PHE A 83 11.39 -5.93 13.65
N LYS A 84 11.77 -5.18 14.69
CA LYS A 84 12.10 -5.72 16.01
C LYS A 84 10.92 -6.40 16.70
N GLU A 85 9.73 -5.83 16.58
CA GLU A 85 8.53 -6.46 17.15
C GLU A 85 8.11 -7.71 16.35
N TRP A 86 8.25 -7.68 15.02
CA TRP A 86 8.04 -8.85 14.20
C TRP A 86 9.04 -10.00 14.55
N GLU A 87 10.34 -9.71 14.72
CA GLU A 87 11.33 -10.69 15.18
C GLU A 87 10.91 -11.31 16.54
N LYS A 88 10.49 -10.48 17.48
CA LYS A 88 10.01 -10.96 18.80
C LYS A 88 8.78 -11.85 18.67
N ILE A 89 7.83 -11.52 17.78
CA ILE A 89 6.65 -12.34 17.51
C ILE A 89 7.08 -13.69 16.94
N GLN A 90 8.03 -13.73 16.03
CA GLN A 90 8.57 -14.98 15.47
C GLN A 90 9.35 -15.82 16.51
N GLU A 91 10.18 -15.18 17.33
CA GLU A 91 10.95 -15.84 18.39
C GLU A 91 10.07 -16.37 19.51
N ASN A 92 9.01 -15.67 19.87
CA ASN A 92 8.07 -16.05 20.91
C ASN A 92 7.02 -17.05 20.38
N ASN A 93 7.48 -18.23 19.94
CA ASN A 93 6.61 -19.36 19.61
C ASN A 93 5.61 -19.76 20.74
N SER A 94 5.64 -19.11 21.90
CA SER A 94 4.69 -19.27 22.99
C SER A 94 3.30 -18.70 22.68
N TYR A 95 3.19 -17.72 21.79
CA TYR A 95 1.90 -17.19 21.30
C TYR A 95 1.13 -18.23 20.45
N SER A 96 1.81 -19.18 19.83
CA SER A 96 1.19 -20.27 19.07
C SER A 96 0.40 -21.28 19.94
N LYS A 97 0.40 -21.13 21.28
CA LYS A 97 -0.30 -22.04 22.20
C LYS A 97 -1.69 -21.56 22.64
N ILE A 98 -2.01 -20.28 22.41
CA ILE A 98 -3.35 -19.74 22.59
C ILE A 98 -3.86 -19.46 21.17
N SER A 99 -4.38 -20.50 20.49
CA SER A 99 -4.99 -20.28 19.18
C SER A 99 -6.19 -19.36 19.37
N SER A 100 -6.11 -18.14 18.82
CA SER A 100 -7.30 -17.35 18.55
C SER A 100 -8.23 -18.18 17.67
N GLN A 101 -9.53 -18.01 17.81
CA GLN A 101 -10.50 -18.66 16.91
C GLN A 101 -10.64 -17.85 15.60
N SER A 102 -9.67 -16.97 15.28
CA SER A 102 -9.67 -16.23 14.04
C SER A 102 -9.49 -17.16 12.83
N ASN A 103 -10.13 -16.79 11.74
CA ASN A 103 -9.97 -17.45 10.45
C ASN A 103 -10.23 -16.41 9.38
N TRP A 104 -9.23 -15.55 9.15
CA TRP A 104 -9.34 -14.47 8.19
C TRP A 104 -9.35 -15.02 6.76
N ILE A 105 -10.31 -14.56 5.99
CA ILE A 105 -10.45 -14.85 4.55
C ILE A 105 -10.54 -13.52 3.79
N SER A 106 -9.91 -13.45 2.62
CA SER A 106 -10.00 -12.28 1.77
C SER A 106 -11.43 -12.06 1.26
N LYS A 107 -11.85 -10.81 1.27
CA LYS A 107 -13.06 -10.30 0.60
C LYS A 107 -12.71 -9.53 -0.67
N GLY A 108 -11.43 -9.31 -0.95
CA GLY A 108 -10.93 -8.61 -2.11
C GLY A 108 -10.76 -7.09 -1.92
N PRO A 109 -10.78 -6.34 -3.04
CA PRO A 109 -11.08 -6.78 -4.40
C PRO A 109 -10.03 -7.74 -4.97
N ILE A 110 -10.52 -8.87 -5.53
CA ILE A 110 -9.69 -9.83 -6.27
C ILE A 110 -9.64 -9.43 -7.75
N ASN A 111 -10.79 -9.05 -8.29
CA ASN A 111 -10.91 -8.50 -9.64
C ASN A 111 -10.97 -6.98 -9.59
N THR A 112 -10.40 -6.34 -10.58
CA THR A 112 -10.36 -4.88 -10.65
C THR A 112 -11.77 -4.28 -10.63
N PRO A 113 -12.07 -3.37 -9.68
CA PRO A 113 -13.40 -2.76 -9.55
C PRO A 113 -13.84 -2.01 -10.81
N ILE A 114 -15.13 -2.11 -11.13
CA ILE A 114 -15.71 -1.49 -12.32
C ILE A 114 -16.39 -0.18 -11.94
N ILE A 115 -16.10 0.90 -12.68
CA ILE A 115 -16.74 2.20 -12.51
C ILE A 115 -18.21 2.09 -12.97
N LEU A 116 -19.14 2.19 -12.03
CA LEU A 116 -20.59 2.04 -12.32
C LEU A 116 -21.10 2.93 -13.45
N SER A 117 -20.59 4.16 -13.54
CA SER A 117 -21.09 5.15 -14.52
C SER A 117 -20.67 4.88 -15.97
N ASN A 118 -19.64 4.07 -16.23
CA ASN A 118 -19.09 3.91 -17.58
C ASN A 118 -18.55 2.50 -17.91
N GLY A 119 -18.57 1.57 -16.95
CA GLY A 119 -18.15 0.18 -17.14
C GLY A 119 -16.64 -0.04 -17.31
N LYS A 120 -15.79 0.98 -17.07
CA LYS A 120 -14.34 0.87 -17.14
C LYS A 120 -13.78 0.33 -15.83
N LYS A 121 -12.68 -0.41 -15.87
CA LYS A 121 -11.93 -0.84 -14.67
C LYS A 121 -11.29 0.38 -14.01
N ARG A 122 -11.46 0.52 -12.68
CA ARG A 122 -10.92 1.65 -11.91
C ARG A 122 -9.45 1.44 -11.57
N GLY A 123 -9.16 0.37 -10.88
CA GLY A 123 -7.84 0.01 -10.38
C GLY A 123 -7.95 -0.92 -9.19
N ASN A 124 -6.87 -1.65 -8.92
CA ASN A 124 -6.78 -2.62 -7.82
C ASN A 124 -5.59 -2.34 -6.88
N GLY A 125 -4.88 -1.25 -7.13
CA GLY A 125 -3.71 -0.82 -6.36
C GLY A 125 -2.44 -0.73 -7.19
N ARG A 126 -1.36 -0.22 -6.56
CA ARG A 126 -0.14 0.20 -7.25
C ARG A 126 0.81 -0.95 -7.57
N VAL A 127 1.34 -0.93 -8.81
CA VAL A 127 2.43 -1.80 -9.27
C VAL A 127 3.65 -0.95 -9.61
N ASN A 128 4.76 -1.16 -8.88
CA ASN A 128 5.99 -0.36 -8.97
C ASN A 128 7.06 -0.96 -9.87
N CYS A 129 7.11 -2.27 -10.01
CA CYS A 129 8.16 -2.93 -10.79
C CYS A 129 7.66 -4.22 -11.45
N ILE A 130 8.33 -4.58 -12.52
CA ILE A 130 8.03 -5.74 -13.37
C ILE A 130 9.34 -6.52 -13.60
N ALA A 131 9.26 -7.83 -13.58
CA ALA A 131 10.34 -8.69 -14.04
C ALA A 131 9.77 -9.90 -14.81
N PHE A 132 10.48 -10.32 -15.84
CA PHE A 132 10.12 -11.48 -16.65
C PHE A 132 11.09 -12.62 -16.40
N ASP A 133 10.58 -13.84 -16.44
CA ASP A 133 11.44 -15.02 -16.46
C ASP A 133 12.26 -15.03 -17.76
N PRO A 134 13.59 -15.29 -17.69
CA PRO A 134 14.46 -15.24 -18.86
C PRO A 134 14.29 -16.41 -19.83
N VAL A 135 13.49 -17.43 -19.51
CA VAL A 135 13.28 -18.64 -20.34
C VAL A 135 11.83 -18.92 -20.67
N ASP A 136 10.88 -18.37 -19.92
CA ASP A 136 9.44 -18.55 -20.14
C ASP A 136 8.71 -17.20 -20.18
N PRO A 137 8.18 -16.76 -21.34
CA PRO A 137 7.53 -15.47 -21.50
C PRO A 137 6.19 -15.34 -20.72
N ASP A 138 5.61 -16.44 -20.29
CA ASP A 138 4.35 -16.46 -19.54
C ASP A 138 4.57 -16.36 -18.03
N ILE A 139 5.82 -16.48 -17.56
CA ILE A 139 6.17 -16.24 -16.15
C ILE A 139 6.52 -14.76 -15.96
N ILE A 140 5.65 -14.09 -15.20
CA ILE A 140 5.74 -12.66 -14.92
C ILE A 140 5.75 -12.44 -13.41
N TRP A 141 6.61 -11.55 -12.94
CA TRP A 141 6.67 -11.11 -11.57
C TRP A 141 6.38 -9.61 -11.49
N ILE A 142 5.59 -9.20 -10.51
CA ILE A 142 5.36 -7.79 -10.21
C ILE A 142 5.57 -7.51 -8.73
N GLY A 143 6.00 -6.28 -8.43
CA GLY A 143 6.12 -5.77 -7.07
C GLY A 143 5.12 -4.65 -6.81
N SER A 144 4.38 -4.77 -5.71
CA SER A 144 3.52 -3.71 -5.15
C SER A 144 4.17 -3.13 -3.90
N PRO A 145 4.16 -1.80 -3.68
CA PRO A 145 4.88 -1.16 -2.57
C PRO A 145 4.29 -1.44 -1.19
N ALA A 146 3.02 -1.88 -1.12
CA ALA A 146 2.36 -2.29 0.12
C ALA A 146 1.68 -3.67 0.00
N GLY A 147 1.56 -4.22 -1.22
CA GLY A 147 0.82 -5.45 -1.51
C GLY A 147 1.69 -6.69 -1.75
N GLY A 148 3.02 -6.57 -1.75
CA GLY A 148 3.94 -7.70 -1.85
C GLY A 148 4.43 -8.03 -3.26
N LEU A 149 5.07 -9.21 -3.35
CA LEU A 149 5.53 -9.81 -4.60
C LEU A 149 4.48 -10.76 -5.14
N TRP A 150 4.15 -10.62 -6.42
CA TRP A 150 3.17 -11.47 -7.10
C TRP A 150 3.77 -12.15 -8.32
N LYS A 151 3.38 -13.39 -8.55
CA LYS A 151 3.82 -14.22 -9.67
C LYS A 151 2.63 -14.70 -10.48
N SER A 152 2.72 -14.56 -11.81
CA SER A 152 1.90 -15.28 -12.77
C SER A 152 2.76 -16.32 -13.49
N VAL A 153 2.17 -17.44 -13.88
CA VAL A 153 2.78 -18.49 -14.70
C VAL A 153 1.99 -18.74 -16.00
N ASP A 154 1.08 -17.86 -16.33
CA ASP A 154 0.15 -17.99 -17.46
C ASP A 154 -0.11 -16.64 -18.18
N GLY A 155 0.92 -15.79 -18.21
CA GLY A 155 0.89 -14.54 -18.95
C GLY A 155 0.02 -13.45 -18.33
N GLY A 156 -0.23 -13.52 -17.00
CA GLY A 156 -1.02 -12.55 -16.23
C GLY A 156 -2.49 -12.92 -16.09
N ASN A 157 -2.90 -14.17 -16.39
CA ASN A 157 -4.29 -14.59 -16.19
C ASN A 157 -4.60 -15.01 -14.74
N ASN A 158 -3.61 -15.51 -14.02
CA ASN A 158 -3.73 -15.84 -12.60
C ASN A 158 -2.48 -15.38 -11.84
N TRP A 159 -2.68 -14.95 -10.58
CA TRP A 159 -1.63 -14.41 -9.74
C TRP A 159 -1.55 -15.14 -8.40
N THR A 160 -0.34 -15.29 -7.87
CA THR A 160 -0.07 -15.88 -6.55
C THR A 160 0.99 -15.07 -5.82
N THR A 161 0.93 -15.03 -4.48
CA THR A 161 1.95 -14.41 -3.63
C THR A 161 2.41 -15.36 -2.54
N ASN A 162 3.60 -15.14 -2.00
CA ASN A 162 4.17 -15.88 -0.87
C ASN A 162 4.92 -14.96 0.11
N THR A 163 4.74 -13.64 -0.02
CA THR A 163 5.42 -12.64 0.81
C THR A 163 4.61 -12.19 2.03
N ASP A 164 3.43 -12.77 2.26
CA ASP A 164 2.49 -12.38 3.32
C ASP A 164 3.05 -12.43 4.74
N ASN A 165 4.09 -13.23 4.96
CA ASN A 165 4.75 -13.40 6.25
C ASN A 165 6.07 -12.62 6.39
N LEU A 166 6.44 -11.78 5.40
CA LEU A 166 7.63 -10.93 5.52
C LEU A 166 7.37 -9.75 6.46
N PRO A 167 8.41 -9.24 7.15
CA PRO A 167 8.26 -8.09 8.06
C PRO A 167 7.94 -6.80 7.32
N VAL A 168 8.34 -6.69 6.05
CA VAL A 168 7.96 -5.63 5.12
C VAL A 168 7.59 -6.33 3.82
N ILE A 169 6.32 -6.26 3.45
CA ILE A 169 5.84 -6.96 2.26
C ILE A 169 6.04 -6.16 0.97
N GLY A 170 6.27 -4.84 1.05
CA GLY A 170 6.46 -3.98 -0.12
C GLY A 170 7.68 -4.38 -0.96
N VAL A 171 7.52 -4.36 -2.30
CA VAL A 171 8.57 -4.69 -3.28
C VAL A 171 8.66 -3.61 -4.35
N SER A 172 9.87 -3.05 -4.53
CA SER A 172 10.11 -1.93 -5.47
C SER A 172 11.08 -2.27 -6.61
N SER A 173 11.80 -3.41 -6.56
CA SER A 173 12.61 -3.90 -7.69
C SER A 173 12.81 -5.40 -7.57
N ILE A 174 12.91 -6.09 -8.72
CA ILE A 174 13.05 -7.54 -8.81
C ILE A 174 14.18 -7.84 -9.81
N ALA A 175 15.11 -8.72 -9.45
CA ALA A 175 16.13 -9.24 -10.37
C ALA A 175 16.16 -10.77 -10.32
N ILE A 176 16.15 -11.40 -11.50
CA ILE A 176 16.16 -12.85 -11.68
C ILE A 176 17.49 -13.23 -12.36
N ASP A 177 18.17 -14.23 -11.82
CA ASP A 177 19.41 -14.75 -12.42
C ASP A 177 19.08 -15.45 -13.76
N PRO A 178 19.56 -14.93 -14.90
CA PRO A 178 19.21 -15.48 -16.20
C PRO A 178 19.84 -16.85 -16.48
N THR A 179 20.79 -17.28 -15.67
CA THR A 179 21.44 -18.60 -15.77
C THR A 179 20.81 -19.63 -14.83
N ASN A 180 20.12 -19.17 -13.79
CA ASN A 180 19.42 -20.01 -12.82
C ASN A 180 18.26 -19.26 -12.16
N THR A 181 17.06 -19.41 -12.68
CA THR A 181 15.85 -18.69 -12.24
C THR A 181 15.41 -19.01 -10.80
N GLN A 182 16.05 -19.98 -10.15
CA GLN A 182 15.86 -20.22 -8.71
C GLN A 182 16.53 -19.12 -7.86
N ASN A 183 17.53 -18.43 -8.40
CA ASN A 183 18.19 -17.32 -7.73
C ASN A 183 17.48 -16.01 -8.08
N MET A 184 16.99 -15.33 -7.08
CA MET A 184 16.28 -14.07 -7.24
C MET A 184 16.67 -13.09 -6.13
N LEU A 185 16.58 -11.81 -6.44
CA LEU A 185 16.72 -10.71 -5.48
C LEU A 185 15.51 -9.81 -5.57
N ILE A 186 14.99 -9.39 -4.41
CA ILE A 186 13.96 -8.33 -4.33
C ILE A 186 14.44 -7.20 -3.45
N VAL A 187 14.09 -5.99 -3.84
CA VAL A 187 14.25 -4.79 -3.05
C VAL A 187 12.97 -4.56 -2.27
N THR A 188 13.07 -4.45 -0.95
CA THR A 188 11.92 -4.20 -0.09
C THR A 188 11.58 -2.70 0.02
N GLY A 189 10.32 -2.40 0.38
CA GLY A 189 9.83 -1.05 0.60
C GLY A 189 9.37 -0.34 -0.66
N ASP A 190 9.19 0.98 -0.57
CA ASP A 190 8.71 1.84 -1.65
C ASP A 190 9.81 2.83 -2.11
N ALA A 191 10.27 2.69 -3.35
CA ALA A 191 11.25 3.58 -3.93
C ALA A 191 10.66 4.92 -4.44
N HIS A 192 9.34 5.00 -4.65
CA HIS A 192 8.65 6.11 -5.31
C HIS A 192 7.93 7.04 -4.33
N ALA A 193 7.41 6.50 -3.21
CA ALA A 193 6.76 7.28 -2.15
C ALA A 193 7.35 6.98 -0.77
N THR A 194 6.73 7.45 0.30
CA THR A 194 7.18 7.29 1.68
C THR A 194 6.33 6.33 2.49
N ASP A 195 5.45 5.56 1.82
CA ASP A 195 4.50 4.66 2.49
C ASP A 195 5.21 3.52 3.25
N THR A 196 6.36 3.04 2.74
CA THR A 196 7.19 2.04 3.41
C THR A 196 8.68 2.25 3.09
N TYR A 197 9.56 2.02 4.08
CA TYR A 197 11.00 2.09 3.89
C TYR A 197 11.60 0.71 3.63
N SER A 198 12.76 0.68 2.98
CA SER A 198 13.47 -0.56 2.69
C SER A 198 14.16 -1.12 3.94
N ILE A 199 13.97 -2.42 4.19
CA ILE A 199 14.81 -3.19 5.10
C ILE A 199 16.06 -3.76 4.40
N GLY A 200 16.22 -3.49 3.10
CA GLY A 200 17.34 -3.96 2.29
C GLY A 200 16.90 -4.86 1.16
N ILE A 201 17.86 -5.68 0.72
CA ILE A 201 17.64 -6.67 -0.35
C ILE A 201 17.44 -8.05 0.28
N LEU A 202 16.40 -8.74 -0.15
CA LEU A 202 16.18 -10.14 0.18
C LEU A 202 16.57 -11.03 -1.00
N LYS A 203 17.12 -12.21 -0.70
CA LYS A 203 17.56 -13.22 -1.67
C LYS A 203 16.75 -14.49 -1.52
N SER A 204 16.30 -15.03 -2.66
CA SER A 204 15.77 -16.37 -2.82
C SER A 204 16.76 -17.25 -3.59
N THR A 205 16.78 -18.54 -3.26
CA THR A 205 17.53 -19.59 -3.99
C THR A 205 16.63 -20.75 -4.41
N ASP A 206 15.32 -20.56 -4.30
CA ASP A 206 14.28 -21.57 -4.57
C ASP A 206 13.13 -21.03 -5.45
N GLY A 207 13.45 -20.06 -6.32
CA GLY A 207 12.49 -19.48 -7.27
C GLY A 207 11.42 -18.62 -6.60
N GLY A 208 11.79 -17.90 -5.52
CA GLY A 208 10.92 -16.99 -4.80
C GLY A 208 10.01 -17.68 -3.80
N ASN A 209 10.20 -18.97 -3.45
CA ASN A 209 9.38 -19.66 -2.45
C ASN A 209 9.79 -19.31 -1.02
N SER A 210 11.05 -18.97 -0.79
CA SER A 210 11.54 -18.43 0.50
C SER A 210 12.55 -17.32 0.29
N TRP A 211 12.70 -16.46 1.31
CA TRP A 211 13.50 -15.26 1.25
C TRP A 211 14.42 -15.14 2.48
N ASN A 212 15.66 -14.73 2.25
CA ASN A 212 16.67 -14.51 3.28
C ASN A 212 17.24 -13.10 3.15
N THR A 213 17.62 -12.51 4.27
CA THR A 213 18.32 -11.21 4.30
C THR A 213 19.72 -11.33 3.69
N THR A 214 20.22 -10.21 3.13
CA THR A 214 21.59 -10.07 2.66
C THR A 214 22.37 -9.09 3.56
N SER A 215 23.67 -8.89 3.32
CA SER A 215 24.42 -7.88 4.07
C SER A 215 24.02 -6.44 3.71
N LEU A 216 23.30 -6.21 2.58
CA LEU A 216 22.63 -4.94 2.29
C LEU A 216 21.28 -4.92 2.99
N SER A 217 21.31 -4.76 4.27
CA SER A 217 20.15 -4.64 5.14
C SER A 217 20.17 -3.30 5.86
N TYR A 218 19.01 -2.75 6.07
CA TYR A 218 18.84 -1.48 6.77
C TYR A 218 17.92 -1.64 7.96
N ASN A 219 18.24 -0.94 9.03
CA ASN A 219 17.21 -0.61 9.99
C ASN A 219 16.30 0.45 9.36
N ILE A 220 15.00 0.31 9.54
CA ILE A 220 14.04 1.23 8.92
C ILE A 220 14.26 2.68 9.37
N ASN A 221 14.77 2.93 10.60
CA ASN A 221 15.13 4.27 11.08
C ASN A 221 16.25 4.97 10.26
N GLN A 222 16.86 4.27 9.32
CA GLN A 222 17.79 4.86 8.36
C GLN A 222 17.06 5.48 7.15
N GLU A 223 15.74 5.27 7.00
CA GLU A 223 14.89 5.81 5.93
C GLU A 223 15.47 5.58 4.53
N LYS A 224 16.09 4.41 4.35
CA LYS A 224 16.82 4.10 3.11
C LYS A 224 15.87 3.62 2.03
N ARG A 225 16.19 3.98 0.80
CA ARG A 225 15.51 3.52 -0.42
C ARG A 225 16.54 2.94 -1.36
N ILE A 226 16.23 1.78 -1.91
CA ILE A 226 16.95 1.16 -3.01
C ILE A 226 16.04 1.29 -4.25
N ASN A 227 16.54 1.91 -5.30
CA ASN A 227 15.72 2.23 -6.46
C ASN A 227 15.69 1.08 -7.49
N LYS A 228 16.81 0.38 -7.65
CA LYS A 228 16.90 -0.74 -8.61
C LYS A 228 18.00 -1.72 -8.22
N VAL A 229 17.79 -3.00 -8.50
CA VAL A 229 18.78 -4.06 -8.41
C VAL A 229 18.87 -4.79 -9.76
N ILE A 230 20.09 -5.08 -10.23
CA ILE A 230 20.33 -5.80 -11.49
C ILE A 230 21.39 -6.88 -11.31
N ILE A 231 21.18 -8.05 -11.93
CA ILE A 231 22.13 -9.18 -11.94
C ILE A 231 22.85 -9.19 -13.29
N ASN A 232 24.19 -9.36 -13.26
CA ASN A 232 24.97 -9.45 -14.49
C ASN A 232 24.55 -10.68 -15.31
N PRO A 233 24.13 -10.49 -16.58
CA PRO A 233 23.55 -11.58 -17.38
C PRO A 233 24.55 -12.67 -17.81
N VAL A 234 25.86 -12.43 -17.64
CA VAL A 234 26.94 -13.38 -17.99
C VAL A 234 27.62 -13.90 -16.74
N TYR A 235 27.78 -13.08 -15.72
CA TYR A 235 28.45 -13.40 -14.47
C TYR A 235 27.49 -13.10 -13.29
N PRO A 236 26.54 -14.01 -12.97
CA PRO A 236 25.48 -13.73 -11.99
C PRO A 236 25.96 -13.45 -10.56
N ASP A 237 27.20 -13.83 -10.23
CA ASP A 237 27.82 -13.45 -8.96
C ASP A 237 28.03 -11.93 -8.84
N SER A 238 28.10 -11.22 -9.99
CA SER A 238 28.23 -9.77 -10.02
C SER A 238 26.85 -9.12 -10.08
N VAL A 239 26.48 -8.42 -9.00
CA VAL A 239 25.18 -7.77 -8.84
C VAL A 239 25.39 -6.31 -8.47
N PHE A 240 24.54 -5.44 -9.03
CA PHE A 240 24.55 -4.02 -8.70
C PHE A 240 23.20 -3.57 -8.14
N ALA A 241 23.23 -2.61 -7.21
CA ALA A 241 22.04 -1.91 -6.74
C ALA A 241 22.32 -0.41 -6.64
N VAL A 242 21.29 0.40 -6.93
CA VAL A 242 21.35 1.85 -6.80
C VAL A 242 20.42 2.32 -5.71
N THR A 243 20.94 3.18 -4.85
CA THR A 243 20.26 3.69 -3.66
C THR A 243 20.20 5.21 -3.67
N ASN A 244 19.50 5.79 -2.70
CA ASN A 244 19.52 7.24 -2.51
C ASN A 244 20.87 7.79 -2.04
N ASP A 245 21.85 6.92 -1.71
CA ASP A 245 23.14 7.32 -1.18
C ASP A 245 24.33 6.89 -2.04
N ASN A 246 24.27 5.72 -2.68
CA ASN A 246 25.40 5.12 -3.40
C ASN A 246 24.97 4.12 -4.48
N ILE A 247 25.95 3.73 -5.31
CA ILE A 247 25.93 2.48 -6.05
C ILE A 247 26.55 1.41 -5.14
N MET A 248 25.87 0.27 -5.03
CA MET A 248 26.31 -0.91 -4.31
C MET A 248 26.68 -2.02 -5.28
N ILE A 249 27.71 -2.79 -4.95
CA ILE A 249 28.15 -3.95 -5.72
C ILE A 249 28.27 -5.18 -4.83
N SER A 250 27.84 -6.32 -5.33
CA SER A 250 28.12 -7.65 -4.80
C SER A 250 28.91 -8.47 -5.82
N THR A 251 29.81 -9.34 -5.36
CA THR A 251 30.57 -10.29 -6.18
C THR A 251 30.32 -11.75 -5.79
N ASP A 252 29.26 -11.98 -5.01
CA ASP A 252 28.84 -13.30 -4.51
C ASP A 252 27.31 -13.50 -4.63
N ALA A 253 26.79 -13.10 -5.79
CA ALA A 253 25.38 -13.24 -6.13
C ALA A 253 24.42 -12.55 -5.14
N GLY A 254 24.79 -11.37 -4.65
CA GLY A 254 23.93 -10.53 -3.79
C GLY A 254 23.94 -10.90 -2.32
N ILE A 255 24.89 -11.73 -1.85
CA ILE A 255 24.99 -12.08 -0.40
C ILE A 255 25.68 -10.96 0.36
N ASN A 256 26.89 -10.57 -0.07
CA ASN A 256 27.65 -9.49 0.55
C ASN A 256 27.75 -8.28 -0.38
N TRP A 257 27.63 -7.09 0.16
CA TRP A 257 27.55 -5.85 -0.57
C TRP A 257 28.61 -4.85 -0.13
N GLN A 258 29.15 -4.10 -1.08
CA GLN A 258 30.11 -3.03 -0.86
C GLN A 258 29.68 -1.77 -1.61
N THR A 259 30.01 -0.60 -1.07
CA THR A 259 29.76 0.67 -1.76
C THR A 259 30.84 0.95 -2.81
N VAL A 260 30.43 1.46 -3.96
CA VAL A 260 31.35 1.97 -5.00
C VAL A 260 31.96 3.32 -4.62
N GLY A 261 31.37 4.03 -3.63
CA GLY A 261 31.94 5.25 -3.07
C GLY A 261 31.67 6.55 -3.84
N LEU A 262 30.75 6.54 -4.82
CA LEU A 262 30.42 7.74 -5.62
C LEU A 262 29.41 8.68 -4.96
N GLY A 263 28.83 8.34 -3.85
CA GLY A 263 27.88 9.14 -3.07
C GLY A 263 26.75 9.78 -3.87
N GLY A 264 25.55 9.96 -3.26
CA GLY A 264 24.43 10.69 -3.84
C GLY A 264 23.28 9.82 -4.33
N ARG A 265 22.21 10.49 -4.82
CA ARG A 265 20.91 9.89 -5.14
C ARG A 265 20.95 9.26 -6.55
N TRP A 266 21.04 7.93 -6.60
CA TRP A 266 21.04 7.15 -7.85
C TRP A 266 19.65 6.61 -8.13
N ARG A 267 19.16 6.81 -9.38
CA ARG A 267 17.77 6.49 -9.74
C ARG A 267 17.62 5.26 -10.60
N ASP A 268 18.62 4.99 -11.45
CA ASP A 268 18.52 3.93 -12.44
C ASP A 268 19.89 3.36 -12.77
N ILE A 269 19.94 2.10 -13.22
CA ILE A 269 21.17 1.40 -13.61
C ILE A 269 20.85 0.32 -14.63
N GLU A 270 21.70 0.21 -15.71
CA GLU A 270 21.52 -0.72 -16.80
C GLU A 270 22.83 -1.32 -17.28
N PHE A 271 22.84 -2.61 -17.58
CA PHE A 271 23.94 -3.21 -18.32
C PHE A 271 23.84 -2.90 -19.81
N LYS A 272 24.98 -2.59 -20.47
CA LYS A 272 25.03 -2.55 -21.93
C LYS A 272 24.75 -3.95 -22.49
N PRO A 273 23.72 -4.12 -23.34
CA PRO A 273 23.45 -5.43 -23.96
C PRO A 273 24.67 -6.01 -24.63
N GLY A 274 24.94 -7.30 -24.43
CA GLY A 274 26.09 -8.01 -25.02
C GLY A 274 27.46 -7.66 -24.44
N THR A 275 27.59 -6.64 -23.60
CA THR A 275 28.88 -6.21 -23.01
C THR A 275 28.70 -5.80 -21.55
N PRO A 276 28.43 -6.74 -20.63
CA PRO A 276 28.03 -6.43 -19.26
C PRO A 276 29.16 -5.89 -18.36
N SER A 277 30.41 -5.77 -18.86
CA SER A 277 31.44 -4.95 -18.21
C SER A 277 31.19 -3.44 -18.39
N THR A 278 30.33 -3.05 -19.33
CA THR A 278 29.86 -1.69 -19.50
C THR A 278 28.51 -1.53 -18.84
N ILE A 279 28.41 -0.56 -17.91
CA ILE A 279 27.21 -0.31 -17.12
C ILE A 279 26.95 1.20 -17.13
N TYR A 280 25.69 1.56 -17.29
CA TYR A 280 25.22 2.94 -17.20
C TYR A 280 24.46 3.15 -15.89
N ALA A 281 24.61 4.31 -15.27
CA ALA A 281 23.86 4.65 -14.07
C ALA A 281 23.43 6.12 -14.08
N ALA A 282 22.22 6.39 -13.64
CA ALA A 282 21.62 7.74 -13.66
C ALA A 282 21.58 8.32 -12.24
N LYS A 283 22.27 9.48 -12.05
CA LYS A 283 22.37 10.21 -10.79
C LYS A 283 21.52 11.46 -10.80
N GLN A 284 20.61 11.58 -9.82
CA GLN A 284 19.85 12.79 -9.58
C GLN A 284 20.64 13.77 -8.72
N SER A 285 20.58 15.06 -9.08
CA SER A 285 21.21 16.15 -8.32
C SER A 285 20.48 17.45 -8.57
N SER A 286 20.33 18.28 -7.53
CA SER A 286 19.76 19.62 -7.64
C SER A 286 20.61 20.59 -8.46
N GLY A 287 21.91 20.30 -8.63
CA GLY A 287 22.84 21.10 -9.45
C GLY A 287 22.94 20.66 -10.90
N GLY A 288 22.22 19.60 -11.31
CA GLY A 288 22.26 19.03 -12.64
C GLY A 288 22.50 17.53 -12.63
N SER A 289 21.47 16.77 -12.99
CA SER A 289 21.51 15.31 -13.04
C SER A 289 22.34 14.80 -14.21
N ASN A 290 22.99 13.65 -14.05
CA ASN A 290 23.94 13.12 -15.01
C ASN A 290 23.80 11.62 -15.18
N VAL A 291 24.18 11.14 -16.38
CA VAL A 291 24.45 9.72 -16.64
C VAL A 291 25.94 9.44 -16.49
N TYR A 292 26.26 8.34 -15.85
CA TYR A 292 27.61 7.81 -15.65
C TYR A 292 27.75 6.50 -16.39
N ARG A 293 28.97 6.18 -16.79
CA ARG A 293 29.34 4.90 -17.41
C ARG A 293 30.60 4.33 -16.77
N THR A 294 30.61 3.04 -16.56
CA THR A 294 31.81 2.21 -16.38
C THR A 294 32.01 1.31 -17.57
N THR A 295 33.25 0.92 -17.88
CA THR A 295 33.57 -0.06 -18.89
C THR A 295 34.45 -1.21 -18.35
N ASP A 296 34.67 -1.22 -17.05
CA ASP A 296 35.52 -2.14 -16.31
C ASP A 296 34.79 -2.85 -15.17
N GLY A 297 33.47 -3.07 -15.31
CA GLY A 297 32.67 -3.79 -14.34
C GLY A 297 32.44 -3.05 -13.03
N GLY A 298 32.43 -1.71 -13.06
CA GLY A 298 32.11 -0.89 -11.90
C GLY A 298 33.33 -0.37 -11.11
N ALA A 299 34.55 -0.70 -11.55
CA ALA A 299 35.76 -0.24 -10.85
C ALA A 299 36.00 1.27 -11.03
N ASN A 300 35.78 1.81 -12.23
CA ASN A 300 35.87 3.23 -12.53
C ASN A 300 34.63 3.75 -13.23
N TRP A 301 34.15 4.92 -12.82
CA TRP A 301 32.96 5.57 -13.37
C TRP A 301 33.28 6.96 -13.90
N SER A 302 32.75 7.29 -15.06
CA SER A 302 32.89 8.60 -15.70
C SER A 302 31.53 9.16 -16.11
N VAL A 303 31.40 10.48 -16.02
CA VAL A 303 30.22 11.21 -16.52
C VAL A 303 30.24 11.20 -18.05
N ILE A 304 29.09 10.92 -18.67
CA ILE A 304 28.90 10.87 -20.11
C ILE A 304 27.81 11.86 -20.55
N ASN A 305 28.13 13.15 -20.62
CA ASN A 305 27.14 14.23 -20.86
C ASN A 305 27.37 14.99 -22.16
N ASN A 306 28.29 14.58 -23.04
CA ASN A 306 28.58 15.35 -24.23
C ASN A 306 27.35 15.49 -25.14
N GLY A 307 26.83 16.70 -25.31
CA GLY A 307 25.59 16.97 -26.05
C GLY A 307 24.31 17.08 -25.16
N VAL A 308 24.42 16.75 -23.87
CA VAL A 308 23.30 16.95 -22.92
C VAL A 308 23.36 18.36 -22.33
N ALA A 309 22.21 19.00 -22.15
CA ALA A 309 22.12 20.30 -21.51
C ALA A 309 22.82 20.34 -20.15
N SER A 310 23.54 21.42 -19.83
CA SER A 310 24.33 21.53 -18.59
C SER A 310 23.49 21.74 -17.33
N SER A 311 22.28 22.29 -17.44
CA SER A 311 21.42 22.66 -16.31
C SER A 311 19.94 22.37 -16.58
N GLY A 312 19.09 22.55 -15.57
CA GLY A 312 17.62 22.40 -15.67
C GLY A 312 17.13 20.94 -15.58
N LYS A 313 18.02 19.97 -15.48
CA LYS A 313 17.69 18.55 -15.38
C LYS A 313 17.49 18.15 -13.92
N TYR A 314 16.42 17.40 -13.66
CA TYR A 314 16.10 16.91 -12.31
C TYR A 314 16.16 15.39 -12.20
N ARG A 315 15.07 14.66 -12.37
CA ARG A 315 15.05 13.20 -12.27
C ARG A 315 15.45 12.56 -13.60
N PRO A 316 16.52 11.74 -13.65
CA PRO A 316 16.92 10.99 -14.82
C PRO A 316 16.40 9.56 -14.79
N LEU A 317 16.07 9.00 -15.97
CA LEU A 317 15.98 7.56 -16.25
C LEU A 317 16.77 7.26 -17.51
N ILE A 318 17.23 5.99 -17.64
CA ILE A 318 17.95 5.50 -18.81
C ILE A 318 17.29 4.23 -19.32
N ALA A 319 17.41 3.95 -20.62
CA ALA A 319 16.97 2.71 -21.24
C ALA A 319 17.95 2.27 -22.33
N VAL A 320 18.20 0.98 -22.41
CA VAL A 320 19.06 0.32 -23.40
C VAL A 320 18.26 -0.75 -24.13
N THR A 321 18.69 -1.09 -25.36
CA THR A 321 18.01 -2.13 -26.15
C THR A 321 18.99 -3.13 -26.73
N PRO A 322 18.67 -4.44 -26.74
CA PRO A 322 19.47 -5.44 -27.42
C PRO A 322 19.38 -5.37 -28.94
N ASP A 323 18.37 -4.69 -29.53
CA ASP A 323 18.24 -4.44 -30.96
C ASP A 323 19.48 -3.70 -31.53
N ASN A 324 19.94 -2.68 -30.75
CA ASN A 324 21.18 -1.97 -31.03
C ASN A 324 21.92 -1.64 -29.73
N PRO A 325 22.93 -2.44 -29.33
CA PRO A 325 23.63 -2.20 -28.05
C PRO A 325 24.40 -0.90 -27.93
N GLU A 326 24.63 -0.17 -29.05
CA GLU A 326 25.25 1.18 -29.02
C GLU A 326 24.24 2.29 -28.68
N VAL A 327 22.94 1.96 -28.75
CA VAL A 327 21.88 2.92 -28.44
C VAL A 327 21.57 2.93 -26.93
N ILE A 328 21.54 4.14 -26.39
CA ILE A 328 21.04 4.41 -25.06
C ILE A 328 20.18 5.68 -25.09
N TYR A 329 19.07 5.64 -24.38
CA TYR A 329 18.21 6.78 -24.15
C TYR A 329 18.38 7.32 -22.73
N ALA A 330 18.31 8.65 -22.56
CA ALA A 330 18.27 9.32 -21.28
C ALA A 330 17.10 10.31 -21.25
N LEU A 331 16.11 10.02 -20.41
CA LEU A 331 14.99 10.89 -20.15
C LEU A 331 15.31 11.75 -18.93
N TYR A 332 15.11 13.04 -19.03
CA TYR A 332 15.23 13.96 -17.90
C TYR A 332 13.92 14.71 -17.69
N SER A 333 13.45 14.77 -16.46
CA SER A 333 12.48 15.78 -16.09
C SER A 333 13.15 17.12 -15.79
N ALA A 334 12.38 18.19 -15.84
CA ALA A 334 12.75 19.51 -15.37
C ALA A 334 12.49 19.64 -13.85
N SER A 335 12.87 20.76 -13.27
CA SER A 335 12.69 21.03 -11.84
C SER A 335 11.23 21.29 -11.46
N ASP A 336 10.36 21.64 -12.41
CA ASP A 336 8.90 21.69 -12.26
C ASP A 336 8.21 20.34 -12.58
N TYR A 337 9.03 19.27 -12.70
CA TYR A 337 8.61 17.89 -13.00
C TYR A 337 8.01 17.66 -14.39
N SER A 338 8.03 18.68 -15.26
CA SER A 338 7.71 18.57 -16.68
C SER A 338 8.84 17.87 -17.45
N LEU A 339 8.65 17.66 -18.75
CA LEU A 339 9.69 17.14 -19.63
C LEU A 339 10.80 18.17 -19.79
N HIS A 340 12.03 17.86 -19.35
CA HIS A 340 13.23 18.59 -19.74
C HIS A 340 13.69 18.17 -21.13
N GLY A 341 13.73 16.85 -21.41
CA GLY A 341 14.06 16.32 -22.72
C GLY A 341 14.39 14.82 -22.70
N LEU A 342 14.15 14.19 -23.85
CA LEU A 342 14.67 12.86 -24.18
C LEU A 342 15.90 13.02 -25.05
N TYR A 343 16.99 12.40 -24.66
CA TYR A 343 18.25 12.34 -25.39
C TYR A 343 18.54 10.93 -25.87
N LYS A 344 19.09 10.78 -27.08
CA LYS A 344 19.57 9.51 -27.66
C LYS A 344 21.08 9.60 -27.88
N SER A 345 21.80 8.58 -27.49
CA SER A 345 23.15 8.30 -27.97
C SER A 345 23.10 7.07 -28.85
N SER A 346 23.87 7.06 -29.94
CA SER A 346 24.06 5.92 -30.85
C SER A 346 25.51 5.42 -30.85
N ASP A 347 26.30 5.81 -29.85
CA ASP A 347 27.72 5.50 -29.68
C ASP A 347 28.08 5.17 -28.22
N ALA A 348 27.20 4.40 -27.56
CA ALA A 348 27.36 3.95 -26.18
C ALA A 348 27.54 5.10 -25.16
N GLY A 349 26.94 6.25 -25.41
CA GLY A 349 26.92 7.40 -24.51
C GLY A 349 28.07 8.38 -24.71
N ASN A 350 28.90 8.22 -25.74
CA ASN A 350 29.98 9.17 -26.01
C ASN A 350 29.46 10.53 -26.49
N ASN A 351 28.39 10.53 -27.29
CA ASN A 351 27.71 11.73 -27.78
C ASN A 351 26.21 11.56 -27.66
N TRP A 352 25.50 12.64 -27.27
CA TRP A 352 24.08 12.66 -27.10
C TRP A 352 23.42 13.69 -28.00
N THR A 353 22.26 13.35 -28.52
CA THR A 353 21.41 14.24 -29.33
C THR A 353 20.04 14.37 -28.66
N LEU A 354 19.60 15.62 -28.47
CA LEU A 354 18.23 15.87 -28.04
C LEU A 354 17.26 15.39 -29.11
N GLN A 355 16.36 14.49 -28.75
CA GLN A 355 15.30 14.01 -29.63
C GLN A 355 14.08 14.94 -29.57
N SER A 356 13.62 15.22 -28.34
CA SER A 356 12.51 16.14 -28.11
C SER A 356 12.53 16.68 -26.67
N ASN A 357 11.96 17.87 -26.51
CA ASN A 357 11.63 18.49 -25.23
C ASN A 357 10.21 19.07 -25.25
N SER A 358 9.42 18.71 -26.23
CA SER A 358 8.03 19.07 -26.47
C SER A 358 7.37 18.02 -27.35
N PRO A 359 6.07 17.72 -27.16
CA PRO A 359 5.17 18.24 -26.11
C PRO A 359 5.57 17.82 -24.70
N ASN A 360 4.95 18.40 -23.65
CA ASN A 360 5.19 17.96 -22.27
C ASN A 360 4.48 16.62 -21.99
N ILE A 361 5.17 15.52 -22.36
CA ILE A 361 4.63 14.16 -22.19
C ILE A 361 4.55 13.68 -20.72
N LEU A 362 5.14 14.46 -19.78
CA LEU A 362 5.06 14.20 -18.33
C LEU A 362 3.95 14.99 -17.65
N GLY A 363 3.26 15.86 -18.43
CA GLY A 363 2.14 16.65 -17.95
C GLY A 363 0.82 15.89 -17.95
N ARG A 364 -0.21 16.57 -17.41
CA ARG A 364 -1.53 15.97 -17.21
C ARG A 364 -2.34 15.85 -18.50
N ASP A 365 -2.25 16.86 -19.38
CA ASP A 365 -3.12 16.93 -20.54
C ASP A 365 -2.65 15.98 -21.65
N THR A 366 -3.60 15.31 -22.28
CA THR A 366 -3.33 14.30 -23.32
C THR A 366 -2.82 14.88 -24.64
N ASP A 367 -2.81 16.19 -24.79
CA ASP A 367 -2.20 16.92 -25.92
C ASP A 367 -0.80 17.48 -25.58
N GLY A 368 -0.34 17.29 -24.34
CA GLY A 368 0.98 17.73 -23.86
C GLY A 368 1.12 19.23 -23.69
N THR A 369 0.01 19.98 -23.52
CA THR A 369 0.01 21.45 -23.36
C THR A 369 0.12 21.90 -21.91
N SER A 370 -0.08 20.99 -20.93
CA SER A 370 0.02 21.34 -19.50
C SER A 370 1.43 21.76 -19.10
N THR A 371 1.49 22.67 -18.13
CA THR A 371 2.73 23.08 -17.44
C THR A 371 2.94 22.17 -16.22
N GLY A 372 4.22 21.92 -15.86
CA GLY A 372 4.57 21.06 -14.73
C GLY A 372 4.29 19.58 -15.00
N GLY A 373 4.40 18.79 -13.96
CA GLY A 373 4.18 17.33 -13.98
C GLY A 373 4.27 16.77 -12.57
N GLN A 374 4.42 15.45 -12.46
CA GLN A 374 4.67 14.76 -11.17
C GLN A 374 5.78 13.68 -11.28
N SER A 375 6.77 13.94 -12.13
CA SER A 375 7.89 13.02 -12.36
C SER A 375 8.78 12.77 -11.13
N TRP A 376 8.56 13.46 -10.02
CA TRP A 376 9.17 13.11 -8.74
C TRP A 376 8.62 11.78 -8.20
N TYR A 377 7.38 11.45 -8.54
CA TYR A 377 6.60 10.30 -8.10
C TYR A 377 6.51 9.23 -9.20
N ASP A 378 5.86 9.56 -10.31
CA ASP A 378 5.58 8.69 -11.45
C ASP A 378 6.54 9.00 -12.61
N LEU A 379 7.36 8.06 -12.99
CA LEU A 379 8.23 8.17 -14.16
C LEU A 379 8.68 6.79 -14.60
N SER A 380 8.41 6.44 -15.85
CA SER A 380 8.88 5.21 -16.47
C SER A 380 9.38 5.44 -17.89
N LEU A 381 10.33 4.63 -18.33
CA LEU A 381 10.93 4.68 -19.66
C LEU A 381 11.24 3.26 -20.13
N ALA A 382 10.68 2.82 -21.25
CA ALA A 382 11.00 1.56 -21.87
C ALA A 382 11.31 1.75 -23.34
N VAL A 383 12.34 1.05 -23.83
CA VAL A 383 12.66 0.91 -25.25
C VAL A 383 12.44 -0.53 -25.68
N SER A 384 11.88 -0.74 -26.87
CA SER A 384 11.59 -2.07 -27.38
C SER A 384 12.86 -2.90 -27.52
N THR A 385 12.73 -4.18 -27.24
CA THR A 385 13.84 -5.17 -27.33
C THR A 385 14.16 -5.60 -28.75
N ASN A 386 13.36 -5.19 -29.76
CA ASN A 386 13.54 -5.52 -31.19
C ASN A 386 13.30 -4.34 -32.16
N ASP A 387 13.15 -3.11 -31.63
CA ASP A 387 13.09 -1.87 -32.42
C ASP A 387 13.62 -0.72 -31.58
N GLU A 388 14.84 -0.27 -31.86
CA GLU A 388 15.49 0.82 -31.13
C GLU A 388 14.71 2.13 -31.13
N ASN A 389 13.75 2.32 -32.04
CA ASN A 389 12.98 3.57 -32.20
C ASN A 389 11.58 3.52 -31.55
N LEU A 390 11.14 2.34 -31.11
CA LEU A 390 9.88 2.20 -30.38
C LEU A 390 10.10 2.35 -28.88
N LEU A 391 9.54 3.43 -28.30
CA LEU A 391 9.62 3.68 -26.85
C LEU A 391 8.24 3.97 -26.27
N TYR A 392 8.13 3.65 -24.97
CA TYR A 392 7.06 4.14 -24.10
C TYR A 392 7.66 5.00 -22.99
N VAL A 393 7.00 6.12 -22.72
CA VAL A 393 7.28 7.01 -21.58
C VAL A 393 6.02 7.20 -20.77
N GLY A 394 6.09 6.88 -19.49
CA GLY A 394 5.04 7.08 -18.51
C GLY A 394 5.39 8.22 -17.55
N GLY A 395 4.43 9.02 -17.28
CA GLY A 395 4.25 9.95 -16.20
C GLY A 395 2.80 9.82 -15.76
N ILE A 396 2.04 10.93 -15.69
CA ILE A 396 0.58 10.86 -15.43
C ILE A 396 -0.12 10.00 -16.50
N ASN A 397 0.28 10.12 -17.75
CA ASN A 397 -0.24 9.36 -18.88
C ASN A 397 0.87 8.48 -19.50
N LEU A 398 0.51 7.58 -20.40
CA LEU A 398 1.47 6.77 -21.16
C LEU A 398 1.56 7.25 -22.61
N TRP A 399 2.77 7.64 -23.03
CA TRP A 399 3.07 8.12 -24.37
C TRP A 399 3.93 7.13 -25.14
N LYS A 400 3.74 7.13 -26.46
CA LYS A 400 4.47 6.25 -27.40
C LYS A 400 5.15 7.07 -28.48
N THR A 401 6.36 6.67 -28.85
CA THR A 401 7.07 7.10 -30.08
C THR A 401 7.48 5.88 -30.88
N ILE A 402 7.60 6.03 -32.21
CA ILE A 402 8.08 5.01 -33.15
C ILE A 402 9.24 5.53 -34.02
N ASP A 403 9.79 6.68 -33.68
CA ASP A 403 10.86 7.38 -34.42
C ASP A 403 12.04 7.81 -33.51
N GLY A 404 12.20 7.08 -32.39
CA GLY A 404 13.29 7.35 -31.46
C GLY A 404 13.10 8.61 -30.62
N GLY A 405 11.83 9.03 -30.41
CA GLY A 405 11.49 10.16 -29.54
C GLY A 405 11.42 11.52 -30.23
N GLN A 406 11.36 11.57 -31.56
CA GLN A 406 11.21 12.83 -32.31
C GLN A 406 9.76 13.32 -32.31
N ALA A 407 8.79 12.39 -32.39
CA ALA A 407 7.36 12.67 -32.29
C ALA A 407 6.70 11.73 -31.29
N TRP A 408 5.68 12.24 -30.59
CA TRP A 408 4.97 11.53 -29.53
C TRP A 408 3.50 11.47 -29.81
N THR A 409 2.90 10.33 -29.50
CA THR A 409 1.45 10.14 -29.50
C THR A 409 1.01 9.65 -28.13
N ILE A 410 -0.10 10.21 -27.62
CA ILE A 410 -0.72 9.65 -26.41
C ILE A 410 -1.19 8.23 -26.72
N ASN A 411 -0.83 7.28 -25.87
CA ASN A 411 -1.14 5.87 -26.09
C ASN A 411 -2.13 5.32 -25.08
N ALA A 412 -2.06 5.79 -23.80
CA ALA A 412 -3.05 5.48 -22.80
C ALA A 412 -3.23 6.61 -21.77
N SER A 413 -4.45 6.75 -21.25
CA SER A 413 -4.85 7.75 -20.25
C SER A 413 -6.15 7.33 -19.57
N SER A 414 -6.44 7.90 -18.38
CA SER A 414 -7.72 7.71 -17.68
C SER A 414 -8.89 8.51 -18.29
N GLY A 415 -8.62 9.34 -19.29
CA GLY A 415 -9.66 10.13 -19.99
C GLY A 415 -10.55 9.31 -20.92
N ASN A 416 -11.56 9.98 -21.50
CA ASN A 416 -12.48 9.40 -22.47
C ASN A 416 -12.09 9.78 -23.90
N GLY A 417 -10.88 9.39 -24.34
CA GLY A 417 -10.45 9.60 -25.72
C GLY A 417 -10.78 8.42 -26.63
N SER A 418 -11.05 8.70 -27.90
CA SER A 418 -11.23 7.67 -28.92
C SER A 418 -9.91 7.19 -29.54
N ASN A 419 -8.81 7.92 -29.30
CA ASN A 419 -7.53 7.74 -29.97
C ASN A 419 -6.46 7.08 -29.08
N TYR A 420 -6.81 6.69 -27.84
CA TYR A 420 -5.92 6.05 -26.90
C TYR A 420 -6.67 5.05 -26.00
N SER A 421 -5.95 4.10 -25.44
CA SER A 421 -6.49 3.12 -24.50
C SER A 421 -6.87 3.80 -23.18
N TYR A 422 -7.94 3.30 -22.55
CA TYR A 422 -8.18 3.63 -21.15
C TYR A 422 -7.15 2.90 -20.27
N MET A 423 -6.48 3.65 -19.37
CA MET A 423 -5.54 3.15 -18.39
C MET A 423 -5.55 4.07 -17.18
N HIS A 424 -5.32 3.52 -15.97
CA HIS A 424 -5.14 4.35 -14.78
C HIS A 424 -3.95 5.29 -14.95
N VAL A 425 -3.98 6.43 -14.28
CA VAL A 425 -2.88 7.43 -14.30
C VAL A 425 -1.68 6.95 -13.47
N ASP A 426 -0.62 7.77 -13.50
CA ASP A 426 0.56 7.69 -12.63
C ASP A 426 1.37 6.41 -12.88
N GLN A 427 2.14 6.42 -13.99
CA GLN A 427 2.88 5.25 -14.50
C GLN A 427 4.21 5.06 -13.77
N HIS A 428 4.40 3.94 -13.08
CA HIS A 428 5.59 3.64 -12.28
C HIS A 428 6.58 2.70 -12.98
N ALA A 429 6.06 1.81 -13.81
CA ALA A 429 6.85 0.84 -14.54
C ALA A 429 6.38 0.72 -15.99
N ALA A 430 7.31 0.61 -16.91
CA ALA A 430 7.08 0.20 -18.29
C ALA A 430 8.24 -0.69 -18.70
N GLU A 431 7.94 -1.88 -19.26
CA GLU A 431 8.96 -2.86 -19.65
C GLU A 431 8.49 -3.65 -20.86
N PHE A 432 9.45 -4.07 -21.69
CA PHE A 432 9.20 -5.06 -22.76
C PHE A 432 9.68 -6.44 -22.31
N ASN A 433 8.81 -7.43 -22.46
CA ASN A 433 9.22 -8.82 -22.24
C ASN A 433 10.30 -9.21 -23.26
N PRO A 434 11.51 -9.63 -22.82
CA PRO A 434 12.63 -9.86 -23.72
C PRO A 434 12.45 -11.05 -24.67
N LEU A 435 11.51 -11.95 -24.37
CA LEU A 435 11.30 -13.17 -25.15
C LEU A 435 10.24 -13.04 -26.25
N ASN A 436 9.17 -12.25 -25.99
CA ASN A 436 8.06 -12.09 -26.92
C ASN A 436 7.85 -10.65 -27.40
N HIS A 437 8.68 -9.70 -26.92
CA HIS A 437 8.68 -8.27 -27.27
C HIS A 437 7.39 -7.51 -26.94
N VAL A 438 6.51 -8.09 -26.13
CA VAL A 438 5.26 -7.46 -25.69
C VAL A 438 5.56 -6.42 -24.61
N ALA A 439 4.92 -5.25 -24.71
CA ALA A 439 5.04 -4.19 -23.72
C ALA A 439 4.05 -4.39 -22.57
N TYR A 440 4.50 -4.08 -21.36
CA TYR A 440 3.72 -4.10 -20.13
C TYR A 440 3.91 -2.77 -19.37
N ALA A 441 2.90 -2.38 -18.58
CA ALA A 441 2.94 -1.17 -17.76
C ALA A 441 2.31 -1.41 -16.39
N GLY A 442 2.95 -0.86 -15.33
CA GLY A 442 2.45 -0.83 -13.95
C GLY A 442 2.19 0.60 -13.51
N ASN A 443 1.06 0.83 -12.84
CA ASN A 443 0.63 2.16 -12.39
C ASN A 443 -0.14 2.06 -11.05
N ASP A 444 -0.72 3.17 -10.58
CA ASP A 444 -1.49 3.22 -9.32
C ASP A 444 -2.81 2.43 -9.36
N GLY A 445 -3.25 1.99 -10.54
CA GLY A 445 -4.46 1.17 -10.70
C GLY A 445 -4.19 -0.30 -11.00
N GLY A 446 -2.94 -0.70 -11.24
CA GLY A 446 -2.63 -2.11 -11.49
C GLY A 446 -1.62 -2.37 -12.60
N PHE A 447 -1.85 -3.47 -13.32
CA PHE A 447 -0.93 -4.01 -14.30
C PHE A 447 -1.58 -4.21 -15.65
N TYR A 448 -0.91 -3.78 -16.72
CA TYR A 448 -1.44 -3.72 -18.07
C TYR A 448 -0.50 -4.37 -19.07
N LYS A 449 -1.10 -4.99 -20.12
CA LYS A 449 -0.42 -5.62 -21.25
C LYS A 449 -0.84 -4.97 -22.56
N TYR A 450 0.08 -4.65 -23.43
CA TYR A 450 -0.25 -4.16 -24.76
C TYR A 450 -0.60 -5.32 -25.69
N MET A 451 -1.75 -5.24 -26.34
CA MET A 451 -2.26 -6.21 -27.31
C MET A 451 -2.07 -5.65 -28.72
N GLU A 452 -1.02 -6.07 -29.42
CA GLU A 452 -0.65 -5.52 -30.72
C GLU A 452 -1.75 -5.72 -31.79
N ASN A 453 -2.37 -6.90 -31.80
CA ASN A 453 -3.45 -7.23 -32.72
C ASN A 453 -4.71 -6.36 -32.54
N LEU A 454 -4.90 -5.78 -31.39
CA LEU A 454 -6.03 -4.87 -31.05
C LEU A 454 -5.58 -3.41 -31.00
N ASN A 455 -4.28 -3.14 -31.04
CA ASN A 455 -3.65 -1.83 -30.84
C ASN A 455 -4.18 -1.14 -29.56
N THR A 456 -4.23 -1.88 -28.45
CA THR A 456 -4.77 -1.39 -27.18
C THR A 456 -4.08 -1.99 -25.97
N TRP A 457 -4.10 -1.29 -24.85
CA TRP A 457 -3.72 -1.81 -23.56
C TRP A 457 -4.90 -2.51 -22.89
N VAL A 458 -4.65 -3.65 -22.30
CA VAL A 458 -5.61 -4.45 -21.55
C VAL A 458 -5.15 -4.58 -20.11
N ASP A 459 -6.06 -4.31 -19.18
CA ASP A 459 -5.86 -4.54 -17.75
C ASP A 459 -5.82 -6.05 -17.47
N ILE A 460 -4.74 -6.52 -16.86
CA ILE A 460 -4.52 -7.91 -16.42
C ILE A 460 -4.28 -7.99 -14.91
N SER A 461 -4.86 -7.06 -14.16
CA SER A 461 -4.75 -7.00 -12.70
C SER A 461 -5.69 -7.94 -11.97
N ASP A 462 -6.65 -8.58 -12.66
CA ASP A 462 -7.57 -9.52 -12.03
C ASP A 462 -6.79 -10.66 -11.35
N GLY A 463 -7.03 -10.89 -10.07
CA GLY A 463 -6.27 -11.82 -9.22
C GLY A 463 -5.25 -11.16 -8.31
N LEU A 464 -4.97 -9.87 -8.48
CA LEU A 464 -4.09 -9.10 -7.59
C LEU A 464 -4.87 -8.50 -6.43
N GLU A 465 -4.56 -8.91 -5.22
CA GLU A 465 -5.15 -8.33 -4.00
C GLU A 465 -4.15 -7.33 -3.40
N ILE A 466 -4.08 -6.12 -3.98
CA ILE A 466 -3.09 -5.10 -3.63
C ILE A 466 -3.69 -3.73 -3.28
N SER A 467 -5.02 -3.67 -3.04
CA SER A 467 -5.72 -2.43 -2.68
C SER A 467 -5.26 -1.89 -1.34
N GLN A 468 -5.04 -0.57 -1.29
CA GLN A 468 -4.57 0.17 -0.12
C GLN A 468 -5.76 0.92 0.51
N PHE A 469 -6.50 0.29 1.43
CA PHE A 469 -7.65 0.89 2.07
C PHE A 469 -7.28 1.70 3.31
N TYR A 470 -7.89 2.88 3.43
CA TYR A 470 -7.82 3.74 4.61
C TYR A 470 -8.94 3.43 5.60
N ASN A 471 -10.12 3.07 5.10
CA ASN A 471 -11.31 2.87 5.92
C ASN A 471 -12.28 1.89 5.26
N LEU A 472 -13.26 1.39 6.02
CA LEU A 472 -14.36 0.58 5.54
C LEU A 472 -15.67 0.92 6.26
N GLY A 473 -16.80 0.58 5.63
CA GLY A 473 -18.14 0.66 6.22
C GLY A 473 -18.95 -0.57 5.84
N LEU A 474 -19.57 -1.21 6.83
CA LEU A 474 -20.38 -2.41 6.67
C LEU A 474 -21.87 -2.09 6.64
N SER A 475 -22.63 -2.74 5.74
CA SER A 475 -24.07 -2.81 5.91
C SER A 475 -24.40 -3.76 7.06
N GLN A 476 -25.22 -3.30 8.03
CA GLN A 476 -25.66 -4.17 9.10
C GLN A 476 -26.85 -5.08 8.69
N SER A 477 -27.53 -4.75 7.58
CA SER A 477 -28.63 -5.56 7.05
C SER A 477 -28.20 -6.59 6.01
N ASN A 478 -26.99 -6.46 5.44
CA ASN A 478 -26.48 -7.31 4.37
C ASN A 478 -24.97 -7.57 4.52
N PRO A 479 -24.55 -8.75 4.99
CA PRO A 479 -23.13 -9.08 5.22
C PRO A 479 -22.28 -9.13 3.94
N ASN A 480 -22.91 -9.12 2.78
CA ASN A 480 -22.21 -9.10 1.49
C ASN A 480 -22.15 -7.71 0.87
N ARG A 481 -22.38 -6.66 1.65
CA ARG A 481 -22.27 -5.27 1.20
C ARG A 481 -21.30 -4.50 2.09
N ILE A 482 -20.18 -4.12 1.51
CA ILE A 482 -19.08 -3.40 2.15
C ILE A 482 -18.74 -2.20 1.27
N VAL A 483 -18.45 -1.06 1.85
CA VAL A 483 -17.79 0.05 1.17
C VAL A 483 -16.41 0.23 1.75
N ALA A 484 -15.44 0.63 0.94
CA ALA A 484 -14.08 0.86 1.40
C ALA A 484 -13.42 2.02 0.63
N GLY A 485 -12.71 2.88 1.33
CA GLY A 485 -12.00 4.02 0.77
C GLY A 485 -10.55 3.66 0.45
N ALA A 486 -10.17 3.73 -0.84
CA ALA A 486 -8.86 3.31 -1.35
C ALA A 486 -7.99 4.48 -1.78
N GLN A 487 -6.70 4.40 -1.48
CA GLN A 487 -5.69 5.32 -2.01
C GLN A 487 -5.68 5.25 -3.54
N ASP A 488 -5.76 6.42 -4.21
CA ASP A 488 -5.73 6.63 -5.66
C ASP A 488 -6.86 5.94 -6.48
N ASN A 489 -7.62 5.00 -5.86
CA ASN A 489 -8.66 4.22 -6.52
C ASN A 489 -10.09 4.60 -6.12
N GLY A 490 -10.25 5.53 -5.18
CA GLY A 490 -11.52 6.10 -4.76
C GLY A 490 -12.27 5.23 -3.77
N THR A 491 -13.61 5.41 -3.68
CA THR A 491 -14.45 4.55 -2.85
C THR A 491 -14.98 3.39 -3.68
N GLU A 492 -14.79 2.19 -3.18
CA GLU A 492 -15.18 0.93 -3.79
C GLU A 492 -16.28 0.26 -2.96
N MET A 493 -17.14 -0.50 -3.61
CA MET A 493 -18.26 -1.17 -2.97
C MET A 493 -18.34 -2.63 -3.38
N LEU A 494 -18.29 -3.52 -2.41
CA LEU A 494 -18.64 -4.93 -2.59
C LEU A 494 -20.16 -5.09 -2.57
N THR A 495 -20.68 -5.79 -3.58
CA THR A 495 -22.06 -6.26 -3.58
C THR A 495 -22.06 -7.75 -3.95
N ASN A 496 -22.41 -8.59 -2.99
CA ASN A 496 -22.30 -10.06 -3.06
C ASN A 496 -20.84 -10.54 -3.25
N SER A 497 -20.34 -10.58 -4.47
CA SER A 497 -18.98 -11.02 -4.78
C SER A 497 -18.29 -10.12 -5.80
N THR A 498 -18.91 -9.00 -6.15
CA THR A 498 -18.41 -8.07 -7.17
C THR A 498 -18.07 -6.74 -6.51
N TRP A 499 -16.89 -6.21 -6.80
CA TRP A 499 -16.47 -4.89 -6.41
C TRP A 499 -16.72 -3.88 -7.52
N ASP A 500 -17.38 -2.78 -7.19
CA ASP A 500 -17.64 -1.64 -8.07
C ASP A 500 -16.99 -0.37 -7.52
N ALA A 501 -16.40 0.44 -8.39
CA ALA A 501 -15.91 1.76 -8.03
C ALA A 501 -17.05 2.78 -8.12
N ILE A 502 -17.44 3.34 -6.98
CA ILE A 502 -18.62 4.19 -6.85
C ILE A 502 -18.31 5.67 -6.73
N MET A 503 -17.08 6.03 -6.29
CA MET A 503 -16.62 7.42 -6.21
C MET A 503 -15.13 7.51 -6.54
N GLY A 504 -14.67 8.64 -7.05
CA GLY A 504 -13.27 8.86 -7.41
C GLY A 504 -12.49 9.66 -6.36
N GLY A 505 -11.23 9.97 -6.65
CA GLY A 505 -10.28 10.63 -5.73
C GLY A 505 -9.48 9.60 -4.92
N ASP A 506 -8.90 10.01 -3.77
CA ASP A 506 -8.56 9.07 -2.71
C ASP A 506 -9.82 8.86 -1.87
N GLY A 507 -10.29 7.62 -1.79
CA GLY A 507 -11.39 7.28 -0.90
C GLY A 507 -10.89 7.26 0.54
N MET A 508 -11.67 7.88 1.44
CA MET A 508 -11.36 8.02 2.87
C MET A 508 -12.45 7.35 3.71
N GLU A 509 -12.89 8.02 4.77
CA GLU A 509 -13.97 7.54 5.62
C GLU A 509 -15.22 7.20 4.80
N CYS A 510 -15.88 6.09 5.09
CA CYS A 510 -17.11 5.67 4.43
C CYS A 510 -18.00 4.86 5.36
N LYS A 511 -19.32 5.08 5.27
CA LYS A 511 -20.34 4.42 6.09
C LYS A 511 -21.56 4.04 5.26
N ILE A 512 -22.20 2.92 5.59
CA ILE A 512 -23.49 2.51 5.03
C ILE A 512 -24.55 2.74 6.10
N ASP A 513 -25.71 3.31 5.71
CA ASP A 513 -26.85 3.47 6.61
C ASP A 513 -27.29 2.12 7.19
N HIS A 514 -27.52 2.09 8.50
CA HIS A 514 -27.85 0.85 9.22
C HIS A 514 -29.16 0.18 8.78
N TYR A 515 -30.08 0.92 8.11
CA TYR A 515 -31.43 0.49 7.75
C TYR A 515 -31.66 0.41 6.23
N ASP A 516 -30.86 1.15 5.42
CA ASP A 516 -30.98 1.15 3.95
C ASP A 516 -29.61 1.11 3.26
N ASP A 517 -29.26 -0.02 2.73
CA ASP A 517 -27.99 -0.26 2.03
C ASP A 517 -27.74 0.67 0.83
N ASN A 518 -28.76 1.35 0.31
CA ASN A 518 -28.62 2.26 -0.81
C ASN A 518 -28.16 3.65 -0.37
N ILE A 519 -28.26 3.94 0.94
CA ILE A 519 -27.78 5.17 1.50
C ILE A 519 -26.35 4.95 1.97
N ILE A 520 -25.41 5.63 1.32
CA ILE A 520 -24.00 5.53 1.58
C ILE A 520 -23.44 6.93 1.75
N TYR A 521 -22.60 7.09 2.77
CA TYR A 521 -21.77 8.26 2.98
C TYR A 521 -20.34 7.89 2.63
N ALA A 522 -19.65 8.74 1.88
CA ALA A 522 -18.26 8.55 1.54
C ALA A 522 -17.58 9.90 1.37
N GLU A 523 -16.30 9.96 1.68
CA GLU A 523 -15.53 11.15 1.43
C GLU A 523 -14.32 10.88 0.52
N TYR A 524 -13.88 11.91 -0.16
CA TYR A 524 -12.54 12.01 -0.69
C TYR A 524 -11.74 12.98 0.17
N GLN A 525 -10.42 12.92 0.08
CA GLN A 525 -9.48 13.63 0.94
C GLN A 525 -9.92 15.04 1.37
N TYR A 526 -9.53 15.45 2.57
CA TYR A 526 -9.80 16.76 3.18
C TYR A 526 -11.27 17.03 3.53
N GLY A 527 -12.02 15.98 3.87
CA GLY A 527 -13.40 16.11 4.33
C GLY A 527 -14.41 16.39 3.22
N GLY A 528 -14.11 15.93 2.00
CA GLY A 528 -15.02 16.06 0.87
C GLY A 528 -16.22 15.11 0.94
N ILE A 529 -16.98 15.11 2.06
CA ILE A 529 -18.07 14.18 2.31
C ILE A 529 -19.24 14.32 1.34
N ARG A 530 -19.74 13.19 0.86
CA ARG A 530 -20.86 13.06 -0.06
C ARG A 530 -21.83 11.98 0.41
N LYS A 531 -23.08 12.10 -0.04
CA LYS A 531 -24.14 11.13 0.22
C LYS A 531 -24.77 10.64 -1.09
N THR A 532 -25.00 9.34 -1.19
CA THR A 532 -25.86 8.73 -2.19
C THR A 532 -27.10 8.14 -1.54
N ASN A 533 -28.23 8.10 -2.27
CA ASN A 533 -29.46 7.41 -1.89
C ASN A 533 -29.80 6.28 -2.89
N ASN A 534 -28.88 5.90 -3.75
CA ASN A 534 -29.12 4.93 -4.81
C ASN A 534 -27.91 4.04 -5.09
N GLY A 535 -27.20 3.64 -4.03
CA GLY A 535 -26.10 2.68 -4.10
C GLY A 535 -24.90 3.17 -4.91
N GLY A 536 -24.56 4.47 -4.83
CA GLY A 536 -23.37 5.01 -5.49
C GLY A 536 -23.59 5.53 -6.92
N ASN A 537 -24.80 5.40 -7.49
CA ASN A 537 -25.06 5.88 -8.86
C ASN A 537 -25.01 7.41 -8.98
N ASN A 538 -25.48 8.14 -7.97
CA ASN A 538 -25.44 9.60 -7.93
C ASN A 538 -25.05 10.08 -6.54
N TRP A 539 -24.28 11.16 -6.47
CA TRP A 539 -23.74 11.70 -5.23
C TRP A 539 -24.11 13.15 -5.03
N ASN A 540 -24.55 13.51 -3.83
CA ASN A 540 -24.80 14.87 -3.39
C ASN A 540 -23.67 15.31 -2.47
N ASN A 541 -23.13 16.51 -2.67
CA ASN A 541 -22.21 17.12 -1.74
C ASN A 541 -22.99 17.54 -0.49
N ILE A 542 -22.55 17.08 0.69
CA ILE A 542 -23.13 17.40 1.99
C ILE A 542 -22.13 18.02 2.95
N LYS A 543 -20.97 18.47 2.46
CA LYS A 543 -19.89 19.08 3.25
C LYS A 543 -20.42 20.32 4.00
N PRO A 544 -20.27 20.40 5.36
CA PRO A 544 -20.80 21.50 6.16
C PRO A 544 -20.06 22.82 5.98
N VAL A 545 -18.79 22.78 5.56
CA VAL A 545 -17.87 23.93 5.53
C VAL A 545 -17.16 24.08 4.18
N SER A 546 -16.63 25.26 3.91
CA SER A 546 -15.88 25.54 2.68
C SER A 546 -14.36 25.28 2.80
N TYR A 547 -13.84 25.21 4.03
CA TYR A 547 -12.43 24.92 4.28
C TYR A 547 -12.15 23.42 4.33
N GLU A 548 -10.88 23.04 4.30
CA GLU A 548 -10.43 21.67 4.28
C GLU A 548 -10.35 21.08 5.70
N GLY A 549 -10.65 19.78 5.84
CA GLY A 549 -10.42 18.97 7.02
C GLY A 549 -9.05 18.31 7.04
N GLY A 550 -8.88 17.32 7.90
CA GLY A 550 -7.71 16.43 7.89
C GLY A 550 -7.61 15.61 6.59
N TRP A 551 -6.49 14.93 6.39
CA TRP A 551 -6.31 14.01 5.27
C TRP A 551 -7.45 13.00 5.18
N ASN A 552 -7.70 12.30 6.29
CA ASN A 552 -8.92 11.54 6.56
C ASN A 552 -9.72 12.32 7.63
N THR A 553 -10.95 12.73 7.33
CA THR A 553 -11.78 13.54 8.20
C THR A 553 -12.79 12.64 8.91
N PRO A 554 -12.74 12.51 10.25
CA PRO A 554 -13.57 11.54 10.95
C PRO A 554 -15.05 11.97 10.97
N TYR A 555 -15.96 11.05 10.69
CA TYR A 555 -17.37 11.21 10.91
C TYR A 555 -18.01 9.92 11.40
N GLU A 556 -19.08 10.05 12.20
CA GLU A 556 -19.79 8.92 12.76
C GLU A 556 -21.30 9.11 12.62
N MET A 557 -22.01 8.01 12.37
CA MET A 557 -23.47 7.95 12.30
C MET A 557 -23.99 7.23 13.55
N HIS A 558 -24.99 7.78 14.20
CA HIS A 558 -25.55 7.15 15.39
C HIS A 558 -26.20 5.81 15.07
N SER A 559 -25.87 4.76 15.83
CA SER A 559 -26.24 3.38 15.56
C SER A 559 -27.76 3.09 15.55
N SER A 560 -28.58 3.90 16.23
CA SER A 560 -30.06 3.75 16.29
C SER A 560 -30.83 4.93 15.70
N ASN A 561 -30.14 6.01 15.30
CA ASN A 561 -30.73 7.21 14.69
C ASN A 561 -29.94 7.62 13.44
N ASN A 562 -30.29 7.05 12.29
CA ASN A 562 -29.58 7.27 11.03
C ASN A 562 -29.70 8.71 10.46
N ASN A 563 -30.52 9.57 11.07
CA ASN A 563 -30.55 10.99 10.75
C ASN A 563 -29.46 11.78 11.48
N LEU A 564 -28.92 11.21 12.55
CA LEU A 564 -27.89 11.85 13.34
C LEU A 564 -26.50 11.45 12.83
N ILE A 565 -25.76 12.45 12.36
CA ILE A 565 -24.37 12.31 11.89
C ILE A 565 -23.54 13.42 12.53
N VAL A 566 -22.35 13.09 12.98
CA VAL A 566 -21.36 14.03 13.52
C VAL A 566 -20.08 13.94 12.70
N ILE A 567 -19.51 15.09 12.33
CA ILE A 567 -18.26 15.18 11.55
C ILE A 567 -17.30 16.17 12.18
N GLY A 568 -16.00 15.86 12.16
CA GLY A 568 -14.94 16.66 12.76
C GLY A 568 -13.98 17.26 11.76
N TYR A 569 -14.01 18.59 11.63
CA TYR A 569 -12.98 19.40 10.97
C TYR A 569 -12.03 19.98 12.04
N GLU A 570 -11.81 21.29 12.05
CA GLU A 570 -11.25 21.99 13.23
C GLU A 570 -12.32 22.15 14.32
N GLU A 571 -13.58 22.14 13.92
CA GLU A 571 -14.76 22.16 14.78
C GLU A 571 -15.63 20.93 14.54
N VAL A 572 -16.50 20.63 15.48
CA VAL A 572 -17.48 19.54 15.38
C VAL A 572 -18.79 20.07 14.81
N TYR A 573 -19.30 19.37 13.81
CA TYR A 573 -20.61 19.66 13.17
C TYR A 573 -21.54 18.48 13.38
N ARG A 574 -22.80 18.77 13.73
CA ARG A 574 -23.87 17.80 13.96
C ARG A 574 -25.00 18.03 12.95
N SER A 575 -25.50 16.97 12.37
CA SER A 575 -26.70 16.95 11.54
C SER A 575 -27.73 16.01 12.15
N GLU A 576 -28.96 16.44 12.26
CA GLU A 576 -30.13 15.62 12.61
C GLU A 576 -31.01 15.32 11.39
N THR A 577 -30.48 15.60 10.21
CA THR A 577 -31.19 15.49 8.93
C THR A 577 -30.42 14.66 7.91
N ALA A 578 -29.63 13.71 8.41
CA ALA A 578 -28.81 12.82 7.56
C ALA A 578 -27.89 13.60 6.59
N GLY A 579 -27.27 14.68 7.08
CA GLY A 579 -26.34 15.51 6.32
C GLY A 579 -26.98 16.63 5.47
N ALA A 580 -28.31 16.82 5.54
CA ALA A 580 -28.95 17.88 4.74
C ALA A 580 -28.78 19.28 5.38
N ILE A 581 -28.77 19.36 6.70
CA ILE A 581 -28.54 20.60 7.48
C ILE A 581 -27.52 20.27 8.56
N TRP A 582 -26.59 21.18 8.78
CA TRP A 582 -25.52 21.04 9.77
C TRP A 582 -25.49 22.21 10.74
N ASP A 583 -25.31 21.92 12.00
CA ASP A 583 -25.07 22.88 13.06
C ASP A 583 -23.64 22.75 13.59
N SER A 584 -22.91 23.84 13.72
CA SER A 584 -21.66 23.86 14.46
C SER A 584 -21.96 23.76 15.96
N ILE A 585 -21.44 22.68 16.57
CA ILE A 585 -21.70 22.41 18.01
C ILE A 585 -20.46 22.61 18.88
N SER A 586 -19.41 23.21 18.33
CA SER A 586 -18.19 23.55 19.08
C SER A 586 -17.63 24.90 18.66
N TYR A 587 -16.75 25.44 19.51
CA TYR A 587 -15.93 26.61 19.21
C TYR A 587 -14.54 26.43 19.80
N ASN A 588 -13.52 26.46 18.94
CA ASN A 588 -12.10 26.27 19.27
C ASN A 588 -11.83 24.97 20.07
N VAL A 589 -12.57 23.90 19.75
CA VAL A 589 -12.45 22.61 20.46
C VAL A 589 -11.10 21.95 20.22
N SER A 590 -10.54 22.14 19.04
CA SER A 590 -9.26 21.54 18.59
C SER A 590 -8.04 22.46 18.71
N ASN A 591 -8.22 23.74 19.10
CA ASN A 591 -7.19 24.78 19.00
C ASN A 591 -6.63 24.97 17.57
N GLY A 592 -7.49 24.89 16.55
CA GLY A 592 -7.13 25.06 15.14
C GLY A 592 -6.42 23.84 14.51
N GLN A 593 -6.44 22.70 15.17
CA GLN A 593 -5.95 21.44 14.59
C GLN A 593 -7.10 20.67 13.94
N ALA A 594 -6.84 19.91 12.89
CA ALA A 594 -7.81 18.98 12.36
C ALA A 594 -8.12 17.89 13.40
N LEU A 595 -9.39 17.55 13.56
CA LEU A 595 -9.82 16.42 14.36
C LEU A 595 -9.41 15.11 13.65
N LYS A 596 -8.94 14.13 14.42
CA LYS A 596 -8.48 12.81 13.93
C LYS A 596 -9.50 11.71 14.21
N SER A 597 -10.24 11.80 15.31
CA SER A 597 -11.22 10.80 15.72
C SER A 597 -12.47 11.44 16.30
N ILE A 598 -13.62 10.83 16.02
CA ILE A 598 -14.91 11.14 16.63
C ILE A 598 -15.55 9.82 17.05
N ALA A 599 -16.10 9.80 18.27
CA ALA A 599 -16.95 8.72 18.73
C ALA A 599 -18.26 9.27 19.30
N LEU A 600 -19.36 8.70 18.82
CA LEU A 600 -20.71 9.02 19.24
C LEU A 600 -21.25 7.88 20.11
N ALA A 601 -21.68 8.17 21.35
CA ALA A 601 -22.09 7.11 22.25
C ALA A 601 -23.42 6.47 21.81
N PRO A 602 -23.47 5.16 21.57
CA PRO A 602 -24.70 4.50 21.13
C PRO A 602 -25.85 4.54 22.13
N SER A 603 -25.55 4.71 23.44
CA SER A 603 -26.54 4.77 24.51
C SER A 603 -27.08 6.18 24.79
N ASP A 604 -26.42 7.22 24.28
CA ASP A 604 -26.80 8.63 24.52
C ASP A 604 -26.25 9.51 23.38
N GLU A 605 -27.12 9.98 22.51
CA GLU A 605 -26.80 10.77 21.33
C GLU A 605 -26.22 12.16 21.61
N ASP A 606 -26.28 12.63 22.88
CA ASP A 606 -25.70 13.89 23.32
C ASP A 606 -24.22 13.75 23.76
N TYR A 607 -23.74 12.50 23.93
CA TYR A 607 -22.35 12.23 24.30
C TYR A 607 -21.47 12.05 23.07
N ILE A 608 -20.54 12.99 22.85
CA ILE A 608 -19.63 13.00 21.72
C ILE A 608 -18.21 13.19 22.24
N TYR A 609 -17.32 12.27 21.83
CA TYR A 609 -15.88 12.36 22.04
C TYR A 609 -15.22 12.87 20.75
N ALA A 610 -14.35 13.88 20.86
CA ALA A 610 -13.64 14.46 19.73
C ALA A 610 -12.14 14.57 20.04
N GLY A 611 -11.32 13.89 19.24
CA GLY A 611 -9.87 13.80 19.40
C GLY A 611 -9.11 14.48 18.29
N THR A 612 -8.08 15.26 18.65
CA THR A 612 -6.93 15.54 17.79
C THR A 612 -5.84 14.52 18.09
N TYR A 613 -4.72 14.56 17.40
CA TYR A 613 -3.58 13.71 17.78
C TYR A 613 -3.12 13.91 19.23
N THR A 614 -3.29 15.11 19.81
CA THR A 614 -2.71 15.47 21.12
C THR A 614 -3.73 15.82 22.19
N SER A 615 -5.01 15.86 21.87
CA SER A 615 -6.05 16.23 22.83
C SER A 615 -7.34 15.45 22.61
N LEU A 616 -8.06 15.20 23.70
CA LEU A 616 -9.38 14.57 23.70
C LEU A 616 -10.38 15.44 24.47
N LYS A 617 -11.53 15.68 23.87
CA LYS A 617 -12.63 16.47 24.42
C LYS A 617 -13.90 15.63 24.50
N LEU A 618 -14.77 15.97 25.44
CA LEU A 618 -16.06 15.34 25.62
C LEU A 618 -17.14 16.41 25.79
N THR A 619 -18.24 16.26 25.08
CA THR A 619 -19.53 16.90 25.43
C THR A 619 -20.49 15.82 25.91
N LYS A 620 -21.38 16.20 26.83
CA LYS A 620 -22.48 15.38 27.37
C LYS A 620 -23.85 16.05 27.16
N ASP A 621 -23.89 17.11 26.37
CA ASP A 621 -25.03 17.97 26.14
C ASP A 621 -25.07 18.50 24.69
N ALA A 622 -24.80 17.60 23.74
CA ALA A 622 -24.84 17.87 22.31
C ALA A 622 -24.01 19.08 21.87
N GLY A 623 -22.90 19.36 22.56
CA GLY A 623 -21.97 20.42 22.21
C GLY A 623 -22.18 21.75 22.97
N SER A 624 -23.17 21.83 23.85
CA SER A 624 -23.37 23.04 24.65
C SER A 624 -22.18 23.35 25.59
N ASN A 625 -21.53 22.31 26.10
CA ASN A 625 -20.27 22.38 26.85
C ASN A 625 -19.28 21.30 26.44
N TRP A 626 -17.99 21.66 26.37
CA TRP A 626 -16.91 20.74 26.08
C TRP A 626 -15.89 20.68 27.22
N ALA A 627 -15.67 19.50 27.78
CA ALA A 627 -14.68 19.24 28.82
C ALA A 627 -13.36 18.72 28.16
N ASN A 628 -12.22 19.18 28.65
CA ASN A 628 -10.94 18.58 28.32
C ASN A 628 -10.73 17.31 29.16
N ILE A 629 -10.67 16.15 28.55
CA ILE A 629 -10.47 14.86 29.19
C ILE A 629 -9.15 14.19 28.74
N THR A 630 -8.26 14.94 28.11
CA THR A 630 -6.99 14.46 27.63
C THR A 630 -6.21 13.78 28.76
N PRO A 631 -5.80 12.53 28.63
CA PRO A 631 -5.01 11.84 29.63
C PRO A 631 -3.67 12.55 29.88
N PHE A 632 -3.32 12.82 31.12
CA PHE A 632 -2.12 13.60 31.51
C PHE A 632 -0.79 12.89 31.22
N PHE A 633 -0.82 11.60 30.86
CA PHE A 633 0.32 10.77 30.58
C PHE A 633 0.58 10.55 29.08
N LEU A 634 -0.15 11.25 28.22
CA LEU A 634 0.01 11.10 26.76
C LEU A 634 1.25 11.86 26.29
N ASN A 635 2.30 11.07 25.99
CA ASN A 635 3.42 11.49 25.17
C ASN A 635 3.34 10.83 23.78
N GLN A 636 2.15 10.43 23.35
CA GLN A 636 1.89 9.73 22.09
C GLN A 636 0.61 10.29 21.47
N ASN A 637 0.50 10.20 20.14
CA ASN A 637 -0.67 10.66 19.44
C ASN A 637 -1.86 9.70 19.64
N ILE A 638 -3.04 10.22 19.80
CA ILE A 638 -4.30 9.46 19.79
C ILE A 638 -4.57 9.05 18.35
N THR A 639 -4.81 7.77 18.15
CA THR A 639 -5.12 7.21 16.82
C THR A 639 -6.61 6.99 16.65
N ASP A 640 -7.30 6.48 17.69
CA ASP A 640 -8.72 6.18 17.61
C ASP A 640 -9.40 6.22 18.99
N VAL A 641 -10.74 6.35 19.00
CA VAL A 641 -11.59 6.39 20.20
C VAL A 641 -12.85 5.56 19.96
N THR A 642 -13.18 4.64 20.87
CA THR A 642 -14.44 3.90 20.84
C THR A 642 -15.16 3.97 22.18
N VAL A 643 -16.52 3.90 22.15
CA VAL A 643 -17.39 4.04 23.33
C VAL A 643 -18.23 2.79 23.50
N SER A 644 -18.51 2.44 24.76
CA SER A 644 -19.40 1.33 25.08
C SER A 644 -20.82 1.56 24.54
N ASN A 645 -21.44 0.54 24.01
CA ASN A 645 -22.82 0.58 23.50
C ASN A 645 -23.87 0.81 24.60
N SER A 646 -23.54 0.57 25.88
CA SER A 646 -24.49 0.61 27.02
C SER A 646 -24.14 1.65 28.07
N ASP A 647 -22.96 2.24 28.03
CA ASP A 647 -22.47 3.20 29.02
C ASP A 647 -21.66 4.30 28.32
N ALA A 648 -22.27 5.47 28.15
CA ALA A 648 -21.65 6.60 27.45
C ALA A 648 -20.41 7.17 28.17
N ASP A 649 -20.24 6.91 29.46
CA ASP A 649 -19.08 7.32 30.25
C ASP A 649 -17.92 6.31 30.14
N ARG A 650 -18.14 5.16 29.49
CA ARG A 650 -17.10 4.15 29.30
C ARG A 650 -16.49 4.23 27.89
N VAL A 651 -15.21 4.56 27.82
CA VAL A 651 -14.50 4.89 26.58
C VAL A 651 -13.10 4.32 26.58
N TRP A 652 -12.63 3.91 25.39
CA TRP A 652 -11.27 3.46 25.15
C TRP A 652 -10.59 4.36 24.11
N VAL A 653 -9.27 4.54 24.28
CA VAL A 653 -8.43 5.26 23.33
C VAL A 653 -7.24 4.43 22.96
N THR A 654 -6.84 4.51 21.70
CA THR A 654 -5.63 3.90 21.18
C THR A 654 -4.58 4.94 20.88
N LEU A 655 -3.31 4.49 20.90
CA LEU A 655 -2.15 5.37 20.79
C LEU A 655 -1.19 4.90 19.70
N SER A 656 -0.59 5.88 19.05
CA SER A 656 0.50 5.77 18.08
C SER A 656 1.83 5.33 18.70
N GLY A 657 2.87 5.37 17.90
CA GLY A 657 4.27 5.28 18.32
C GLY A 657 4.70 3.90 18.81
N TYR A 658 5.89 3.85 19.42
CA TYR A 658 6.59 2.61 19.73
C TYR A 658 6.91 2.44 21.20
N ALA A 659 6.33 3.25 22.08
CA ALA A 659 6.53 3.14 23.51
C ALA A 659 5.95 1.82 24.04
N ALA A 660 6.77 1.10 24.81
CA ALA A 660 6.37 -0.16 25.41
C ALA A 660 5.27 0.05 26.45
N ASN A 661 4.26 -0.80 26.44
CA ASN A 661 3.17 -0.83 27.43
C ASN A 661 2.34 0.48 27.51
N HIS A 662 2.25 1.24 26.41
CA HIS A 662 1.46 2.47 26.30
C HIS A 662 0.73 2.51 24.97
N LYS A 663 -0.34 1.68 24.83
CA LYS A 663 -1.09 1.53 23.58
C LYS A 663 -2.59 1.71 23.71
N VAL A 664 -3.19 1.17 24.77
CA VAL A 664 -4.64 1.21 24.98
C VAL A 664 -4.96 1.65 26.41
N TYR A 665 -5.84 2.62 26.53
CA TYR A 665 -6.33 3.10 27.80
C TYR A 665 -7.86 3.07 27.86
N GLU A 666 -8.39 2.82 29.05
CA GLU A 666 -9.82 2.77 29.36
C GLU A 666 -10.17 3.82 30.39
N SER A 667 -11.30 4.48 30.21
CA SER A 667 -11.98 5.24 31.25
C SER A 667 -13.39 4.70 31.46
N VAL A 668 -13.83 4.62 32.70
CA VAL A 668 -15.19 4.23 33.10
C VAL A 668 -15.97 5.39 33.69
N ASN A 669 -15.51 6.63 33.53
CA ASN A 669 -16.12 7.82 34.13
C ASN A 669 -15.96 9.06 33.22
N GLY A 670 -16.14 8.89 31.93
CA GLY A 670 -16.12 9.97 30.94
C GLY A 670 -14.77 10.69 30.86
N GLY A 671 -13.67 9.95 30.97
CA GLY A 671 -12.31 10.47 30.83
C GLY A 671 -11.76 11.19 32.05
N GLN A 672 -12.48 11.19 33.23
CA GLN A 672 -11.94 11.78 34.44
C GLN A 672 -10.72 11.02 34.99
N ASN A 673 -10.74 9.70 34.86
CA ASN A 673 -9.61 8.83 35.19
C ASN A 673 -9.38 7.78 34.08
N TRP A 674 -8.14 7.45 33.85
CA TRP A 674 -7.73 6.49 32.82
C TRP A 674 -6.93 5.35 33.41
N ALA A 675 -7.27 4.13 33.02
CA ALA A 675 -6.54 2.91 33.33
C ALA A 675 -5.77 2.43 32.09
N ASN A 676 -4.51 2.11 32.24
CA ASN A 676 -3.72 1.47 31.19
C ASN A 676 -4.09 -0.01 31.09
N ILE A 677 -4.62 -0.44 29.96
CA ILE A 677 -4.99 -1.84 29.70
C ILE A 677 -4.13 -2.50 28.61
N THR A 678 -3.01 -1.88 28.26
CA THR A 678 -2.07 -2.36 27.25
C THR A 678 -1.50 -3.74 27.56
N ALA A 679 -1.23 -3.99 28.85
CA ALA A 679 -0.58 -5.22 29.35
C ALA A 679 0.74 -5.53 28.58
N THR A 680 1.04 -6.81 28.29
CA THR A 680 2.32 -7.23 27.66
C THR A 680 2.15 -7.95 26.33
N GLY A 681 0.93 -8.32 25.97
CA GLY A 681 0.61 -9.10 24.76
C GLY A 681 0.49 -8.26 23.49
N LEU A 682 0.31 -6.93 23.61
CA LEU A 682 0.36 -6.04 22.44
C LEU A 682 1.83 -5.78 22.03
N PRO A 683 2.11 -5.78 20.73
CA PRO A 683 3.42 -5.35 20.25
C PRO A 683 3.65 -3.86 20.53
N ASN A 684 4.92 -3.46 20.66
CA ASN A 684 5.27 -2.04 20.85
C ASN A 684 5.20 -1.26 19.52
N LEU A 685 4.08 -1.39 18.82
CA LEU A 685 3.78 -0.79 17.53
C LEU A 685 2.55 0.11 17.64
N PRO A 686 2.29 0.99 16.67
CA PRO A 686 1.05 1.76 16.61
C PRO A 686 -0.18 0.86 16.70
N VAL A 687 -1.17 1.29 17.46
CA VAL A 687 -2.52 0.74 17.41
C VAL A 687 -3.36 1.74 16.63
N ASN A 688 -3.78 1.35 15.42
CA ASN A 688 -4.38 2.25 14.44
C ASN A 688 -5.88 2.47 14.66
N CYS A 689 -6.59 1.41 15.08
CA CYS A 689 -8.03 1.42 15.30
C CYS A 689 -8.43 0.49 16.44
N ILE A 690 -9.63 0.69 16.98
CA ILE A 690 -10.23 -0.13 18.04
C ILE A 690 -11.74 -0.26 17.86
N VAL A 691 -12.25 -1.49 17.98
CA VAL A 691 -13.68 -1.75 17.99
C VAL A 691 -14.12 -2.51 19.24
N TYR A 692 -15.23 -2.09 19.82
CA TYR A 692 -15.87 -2.71 20.96
C TYR A 692 -17.05 -3.59 20.52
N GLN A 693 -17.05 -4.85 20.93
CA GLN A 693 -18.16 -5.77 20.67
C GLN A 693 -19.18 -5.72 21.79
N HIS A 694 -20.37 -5.24 21.51
CA HIS A 694 -21.46 -5.13 22.51
C HIS A 694 -22.00 -6.52 22.91
N SER A 695 -22.67 -6.59 24.07
CA SER A 695 -23.35 -7.79 24.61
C SER A 695 -22.39 -8.96 24.90
N THR A 696 -21.12 -8.65 25.20
CA THR A 696 -20.07 -9.60 25.55
C THR A 696 -19.44 -9.28 26.91
N ASN A 697 -18.30 -9.87 27.21
CA ASN A 697 -17.45 -9.55 28.35
C ASN A 697 -16.49 -8.39 28.05
N ASP A 698 -16.99 -7.31 27.43
CA ASP A 698 -16.20 -6.18 26.92
C ASP A 698 -15.10 -6.65 25.95
N ASP A 699 -15.52 -7.39 24.94
CA ASP A 699 -14.63 -7.87 23.90
C ASP A 699 -14.13 -6.68 23.05
N LEU A 700 -12.81 -6.53 22.97
CA LEU A 700 -12.11 -5.50 22.22
C LEU A 700 -11.24 -6.13 21.15
N TYR A 701 -11.25 -5.54 19.95
CA TYR A 701 -10.32 -5.84 18.90
C TYR A 701 -9.56 -4.58 18.52
N VAL A 702 -8.27 -4.70 18.29
CA VAL A 702 -7.42 -3.58 17.85
C VAL A 702 -6.66 -3.96 16.58
N GLY A 703 -6.62 -3.02 15.63
CA GLY A 703 -5.80 -3.11 14.43
C GLY A 703 -4.43 -2.46 14.67
N THR A 704 -3.37 -3.12 14.22
CA THR A 704 -1.98 -2.66 14.35
C THR A 704 -1.25 -2.68 13.01
N ASP A 705 0.03 -2.30 13.00
CA ASP A 705 0.88 -2.42 11.82
C ASP A 705 1.25 -3.88 11.45
N VAL A 706 0.87 -4.86 12.29
CA VAL A 706 1.16 -6.29 12.09
C VAL A 706 -0.06 -7.18 12.33
N GLY A 707 -1.24 -6.68 12.03
CA GLY A 707 -2.50 -7.42 12.13
C GLY A 707 -3.36 -7.04 13.33
N VAL A 708 -4.20 -7.96 13.78
CA VAL A 708 -5.28 -7.75 14.76
C VAL A 708 -4.99 -8.45 16.08
N TYR A 709 -5.34 -7.80 17.20
CA TYR A 709 -5.25 -8.35 18.55
C TYR A 709 -6.59 -8.27 19.26
N TYR A 710 -6.84 -9.23 20.16
CA TYR A 710 -8.09 -9.39 20.90
C TYR A 710 -7.85 -9.44 22.41
N LYS A 711 -8.77 -8.84 23.18
CA LYS A 711 -8.83 -8.91 24.64
C LYS A 711 -10.26 -8.72 25.13
N ASN A 712 -10.58 -9.31 26.28
CA ASN A 712 -11.79 -8.94 27.03
C ASN A 712 -11.50 -8.75 28.53
N ASN A 713 -12.51 -8.42 29.32
CA ASN A 713 -12.35 -8.10 30.73
C ASN A 713 -12.01 -9.30 31.63
N THR A 714 -12.12 -10.54 31.12
CA THR A 714 -11.71 -11.75 31.83
C THR A 714 -10.25 -12.13 31.60
N MET A 715 -9.60 -11.47 30.62
CA MET A 715 -8.23 -11.77 30.20
C MET A 715 -7.27 -10.80 30.85
N SER A 716 -6.12 -11.29 31.32
CA SER A 716 -5.03 -10.45 31.81
C SER A 716 -4.26 -9.76 30.70
N ASP A 717 -4.26 -10.32 29.48
CA ASP A 717 -3.42 -9.86 28.38
C ASP A 717 -4.14 -9.93 27.03
N TRP A 718 -3.60 -9.22 26.04
CA TRP A 718 -4.01 -9.29 24.63
C TRP A 718 -3.47 -10.55 23.98
N ILE A 719 -4.20 -11.11 23.04
CA ILE A 719 -3.76 -12.24 22.23
C ILE A 719 -3.81 -11.89 20.74
N PRO A 720 -2.90 -12.42 19.91
CA PRO A 720 -3.01 -12.30 18.46
C PRO A 720 -4.33 -12.89 17.94
N PHE A 721 -4.94 -12.21 16.97
CA PHE A 721 -6.15 -12.62 16.28
C PHE A 721 -5.92 -12.59 14.77
N ASN A 722 -4.88 -13.32 14.28
CA ASN A 722 -4.26 -13.13 12.96
C ASN A 722 -4.27 -14.39 12.06
N ASP A 723 -4.88 -15.51 12.48
CA ASP A 723 -4.81 -16.74 11.67
C ASP A 723 -5.45 -16.53 10.29
N GLY A 724 -4.64 -16.61 9.23
CA GLY A 724 -5.02 -16.34 7.84
C GLY A 724 -4.81 -14.91 7.35
N LEU A 725 -4.60 -13.93 8.24
CA LEU A 725 -4.34 -12.53 7.84
C LEU A 725 -2.87 -12.35 7.44
N PRO A 726 -2.56 -11.70 6.30
CA PRO A 726 -1.20 -11.29 5.96
C PRO A 726 -0.59 -10.34 7.02
N ASN A 727 0.73 -10.28 7.07
CA ASN A 727 1.46 -9.31 7.91
C ASN A 727 1.36 -7.91 7.29
N VAL A 728 0.24 -7.24 7.51
CA VAL A 728 -0.13 -5.98 6.87
C VAL A 728 -0.69 -4.98 7.88
N ILE A 729 -0.55 -3.70 7.59
CA ILE A 729 -1.15 -2.62 8.37
C ILE A 729 -2.69 -2.75 8.31
N VAL A 730 -3.33 -2.85 9.46
CA VAL A 730 -4.78 -2.79 9.62
C VAL A 730 -5.16 -1.36 9.96
N LYS A 731 -5.93 -0.72 9.10
CA LYS A 731 -6.32 0.69 9.21
C LYS A 731 -7.66 0.88 9.90
N GLU A 732 -8.60 -0.06 9.68
CA GLU A 732 -9.95 0.00 10.24
C GLU A 732 -10.49 -1.39 10.53
N LEU A 733 -11.34 -1.49 11.55
CA LEU A 733 -12.06 -2.70 11.96
C LEU A 733 -13.54 -2.38 12.15
N GLU A 734 -14.43 -3.19 11.57
CA GLU A 734 -15.86 -3.08 11.84
C GLU A 734 -16.50 -4.46 12.09
N ILE A 735 -17.53 -4.52 12.93
CA ILE A 735 -18.26 -5.73 13.29
C ILE A 735 -19.62 -5.77 12.56
N HIS A 736 -19.88 -6.89 11.89
CA HIS A 736 -21.23 -7.23 11.41
C HIS A 736 -21.89 -8.16 12.43
N TYR A 737 -22.83 -7.62 13.20
CA TYR A 737 -23.39 -8.34 14.34
C TYR A 737 -24.24 -9.55 13.96
N ASP A 738 -25.10 -9.44 12.95
CA ASP A 738 -25.97 -10.55 12.51
C ASP A 738 -25.18 -11.69 11.85
N ALA A 739 -24.07 -11.39 11.18
CA ALA A 739 -23.19 -12.40 10.61
C ALA A 739 -22.24 -12.98 11.66
N GLY A 740 -22.04 -12.32 12.81
CA GLY A 740 -21.06 -12.70 13.82
C GLY A 740 -19.64 -12.64 13.29
N SER A 741 -19.32 -11.64 12.46
CA SER A 741 -18.01 -11.47 11.83
C SER A 741 -17.42 -10.09 12.09
N ILE A 742 -16.10 -9.99 11.96
CA ILE A 742 -15.32 -8.75 11.98
C ILE A 742 -14.59 -8.62 10.66
N SER A 743 -14.64 -7.43 10.07
CA SER A 743 -13.92 -7.08 8.83
C SER A 743 -12.78 -6.11 9.13
N ALA A 744 -11.70 -6.23 8.37
CA ALA A 744 -10.51 -5.40 8.44
C ALA A 744 -10.22 -4.75 7.09
N ALA A 745 -10.11 -3.42 7.06
CA ALA A 745 -9.49 -2.69 5.96
C ALA A 745 -7.98 -2.74 6.12
N THR A 746 -7.26 -3.20 5.10
CA THR A 746 -5.81 -3.30 5.15
C THR A 746 -5.15 -2.36 4.13
N PHE A 747 -3.97 -1.86 4.48
CA PHE A 747 -3.20 -1.00 3.60
C PHE A 747 -2.25 -1.82 2.73
N GLY A 748 -2.82 -2.35 1.61
CA GLY A 748 -2.06 -3.11 0.61
C GLY A 748 -2.54 -4.52 0.31
N ARG A 749 -3.51 -5.07 1.08
CA ARG A 749 -4.03 -6.44 0.87
C ARG A 749 -5.56 -6.50 0.87
N GLY A 750 -6.22 -5.38 0.56
CA GLY A 750 -7.68 -5.37 0.44
C GLY A 750 -8.43 -5.49 1.77
N VAL A 751 -9.66 -5.98 1.72
CA VAL A 751 -10.54 -6.25 2.89
C VAL A 751 -10.48 -7.72 3.26
N TRP A 752 -10.41 -7.98 4.56
CA TRP A 752 -10.41 -9.33 5.15
C TRP A 752 -11.54 -9.50 6.14
N GLU A 753 -12.06 -10.70 6.30
CA GLU A 753 -13.14 -11.01 7.25
C GLU A 753 -12.82 -12.26 8.06
N SER A 754 -13.12 -12.23 9.35
CA SER A 754 -13.02 -13.38 10.27
C SER A 754 -14.29 -13.52 11.10
N PRO A 755 -14.68 -14.73 11.51
CA PRO A 755 -15.65 -14.89 12.59
C PRO A 755 -15.17 -14.16 13.84
N LEU A 756 -16.11 -13.60 14.61
CA LEU A 756 -15.83 -13.04 15.94
C LEU A 756 -15.29 -14.13 16.89
N ASN A 757 -14.48 -13.70 17.86
CA ASN A 757 -14.00 -14.62 18.89
C ASN A 757 -15.17 -15.07 19.77
N THR A 758 -15.58 -16.31 19.62
CA THR A 758 -16.58 -16.92 20.48
C THR A 758 -15.86 -17.72 21.57
N LEU A 759 -15.54 -17.08 22.69
CA LEU A 759 -15.07 -17.80 23.86
C LEU A 759 -16.18 -18.74 24.32
N SER A 760 -16.16 -19.97 23.82
CA SER A 760 -16.97 -21.04 24.44
C SER A 760 -16.48 -21.18 25.88
N THR A 761 -17.41 -21.10 26.87
CA THR A 761 -17.15 -21.33 28.29
C THR A 761 -16.76 -22.81 28.60
N ASN A 762 -16.50 -23.58 27.57
CA ASN A 762 -15.98 -24.95 27.66
C ASN A 762 -14.51 -24.96 27.25
N VAL A 763 -13.62 -24.89 28.23
CA VAL A 763 -12.19 -25.25 28.06
C VAL A 763 -12.16 -26.77 27.77
N TYR A 764 -12.43 -27.15 26.52
CA TYR A 764 -11.96 -28.43 26.02
C TYR A 764 -10.52 -28.23 25.60
N ALA A 765 -9.60 -28.88 26.32
CA ALA A 765 -8.20 -29.00 25.93
C ALA A 765 -8.14 -29.34 24.44
N ASN A 766 -7.39 -28.54 23.67
CA ASN A 766 -7.17 -28.74 22.24
C ASN A 766 -6.60 -30.14 21.99
N GLU A 767 -7.45 -31.14 21.81
CA GLU A 767 -7.02 -32.45 21.31
C GLU A 767 -6.74 -32.30 19.81
N LYS A 768 -5.51 -31.95 19.47
CA LYS A 768 -5.05 -32.05 18.08
C LYS A 768 -5.28 -33.49 17.60
N ILE A 769 -6.12 -33.64 16.57
CA ILE A 769 -6.26 -34.93 15.88
C ILE A 769 -4.93 -35.21 15.18
N ASN A 770 -4.08 -35.99 15.80
CA ASN A 770 -2.86 -36.48 15.16
C ASN A 770 -3.15 -37.77 14.43
N PHE A 771 -2.93 -37.76 13.12
CA PHE A 771 -3.03 -38.97 12.31
C PHE A 771 -1.94 -39.04 11.26
N LYS A 772 -1.67 -40.25 10.80
CA LYS A 772 -0.79 -40.50 9.65
C LYS A 772 -1.54 -41.37 8.66
N ILE A 773 -1.34 -41.08 7.38
CA ILE A 773 -1.87 -41.85 6.26
C ILE A 773 -0.71 -42.64 5.64
N TYR A 774 -0.89 -43.94 5.51
CA TYR A 774 0.19 -44.76 4.93
C TYR A 774 -0.40 -45.95 4.16
N PRO A 775 0.16 -46.35 3.04
CA PRO A 775 1.12 -45.56 2.28
C PRO A 775 0.48 -44.32 1.66
N ASN A 776 1.24 -43.21 1.57
CA ASN A 776 0.88 -42.03 0.81
C ASN A 776 2.15 -41.58 0.10
N PRO A 777 2.27 -41.70 -1.24
CA PRO A 777 1.22 -42.12 -2.21
C PRO A 777 0.76 -43.58 -2.11
N ALA A 778 -0.53 -43.80 -2.38
CA ALA A 778 -1.21 -45.10 -2.30
C ALA A 778 -1.54 -45.67 -3.69
N GLN A 779 -1.73 -46.99 -3.75
CA GLN A 779 -2.29 -47.69 -4.93
C GLN A 779 -3.63 -48.32 -4.59
N ASP A 780 -3.60 -49.41 -3.82
CA ASP A 780 -4.81 -50.27 -3.58
C ASP A 780 -5.52 -49.92 -2.30
N LYS A 781 -4.83 -49.48 -1.26
CA LYS A 781 -5.41 -49.18 0.06
C LYS A 781 -4.57 -48.16 0.82
N ILE A 782 -5.23 -47.46 1.73
CA ILE A 782 -4.61 -46.62 2.77
C ILE A 782 -4.99 -47.12 4.14
N THR A 783 -4.10 -46.88 5.10
CA THR A 783 -4.36 -47.12 6.52
C THR A 783 -4.14 -45.79 7.27
N ILE A 784 -5.06 -45.47 8.16
CA ILE A 784 -5.01 -44.28 9.01
C ILE A 784 -4.67 -44.71 10.42
N THR A 785 -3.58 -44.21 10.95
CA THR A 785 -3.22 -44.37 12.37
C THR A 785 -3.48 -43.07 13.10
N THR A 786 -4.21 -43.11 14.19
CA THR A 786 -4.57 -41.98 15.03
C THR A 786 -4.71 -42.40 16.47
N ASN A 787 -4.46 -41.46 17.38
CA ASN A 787 -4.70 -41.62 18.82
C ASN A 787 -6.19 -41.46 19.21
N GLN A 788 -7.05 -41.05 18.26
CA GLN A 788 -8.45 -40.74 18.49
C GLN A 788 -9.33 -42.01 18.34
N GLN A 789 -10.35 -42.13 19.21
CA GLN A 789 -11.43 -43.09 19.08
C GLN A 789 -12.67 -42.40 18.45
N ASN A 790 -13.51 -43.17 17.73
CA ASN A 790 -14.74 -42.67 17.09
C ASN A 790 -14.51 -41.49 16.13
N ILE A 791 -13.66 -41.72 15.14
CA ILE A 791 -13.41 -40.80 14.07
C ILE A 791 -14.35 -41.05 12.88
N ASN A 792 -14.68 -39.95 12.16
CA ASN A 792 -15.25 -40.01 10.82
C ASN A 792 -14.20 -39.60 9.81
N ILE A 793 -14.08 -40.31 8.70
CA ILE A 793 -13.09 -40.11 7.66
C ILE A 793 -13.83 -39.79 6.37
N THR A 794 -13.57 -38.63 5.78
CA THR A 794 -14.16 -38.22 4.49
C THR A 794 -13.04 -37.95 3.48
N ILE A 795 -13.17 -38.45 2.27
CA ILE A 795 -12.25 -38.20 1.18
C ILE A 795 -12.97 -37.39 0.10
N PHE A 796 -12.33 -36.30 -0.32
CA PHE A 796 -12.83 -35.38 -1.36
C PHE A 796 -11.89 -35.37 -2.55
N THR A 797 -12.41 -35.06 -3.73
CA THR A 797 -11.58 -34.56 -4.85
C THR A 797 -11.03 -33.20 -4.49
N VAL A 798 -10.00 -32.72 -5.22
CA VAL A 798 -9.48 -31.36 -5.08
C VAL A 798 -10.53 -30.27 -5.40
N THR A 799 -11.62 -30.62 -6.10
CA THR A 799 -12.76 -29.73 -6.38
C THR A 799 -13.85 -29.78 -5.31
N GLY A 800 -13.59 -30.41 -4.15
CA GLY A 800 -14.52 -30.49 -3.01
C GLY A 800 -15.62 -31.54 -3.12
N ARG A 801 -15.71 -32.34 -4.21
CA ARG A 801 -16.71 -33.40 -4.34
C ARG A 801 -16.38 -34.59 -3.40
N LYS A 802 -17.28 -34.94 -2.50
CA LYS A 802 -17.15 -36.06 -1.60
C LYS A 802 -17.13 -37.42 -2.38
N ILE A 803 -16.12 -38.23 -2.14
CA ILE A 803 -15.92 -39.56 -2.74
C ILE A 803 -16.38 -40.66 -1.80
N ILE A 804 -15.97 -40.62 -0.52
CA ILE A 804 -16.33 -41.63 0.49
C ILE A 804 -16.39 -40.97 1.87
N GLU A 805 -17.26 -41.50 2.70
CA GLU A 805 -17.34 -41.18 4.12
C GLU A 805 -17.42 -42.49 4.91
N THR A 806 -16.57 -42.69 5.91
CA THR A 806 -16.44 -43.93 6.64
C THR A 806 -15.79 -43.73 8.01
N THR A 807 -16.01 -44.66 8.91
CA THR A 807 -15.28 -44.76 10.19
C THR A 807 -14.16 -45.82 10.16
N ALA A 808 -14.02 -46.51 9.03
CA ALA A 808 -13.01 -47.57 8.87
C ALA A 808 -11.61 -46.97 8.67
N LYS A 809 -10.68 -47.31 9.54
CA LYS A 809 -9.28 -46.87 9.49
C LYS A 809 -8.46 -47.44 8.31
N THR A 810 -9.01 -48.42 7.58
CA THR A 810 -8.41 -48.96 6.34
C THR A 810 -9.42 -48.78 5.21
N ILE A 811 -8.99 -48.08 4.16
CA ILE A 811 -9.84 -47.71 3.02
C ILE A 811 -9.23 -48.30 1.76
N ASN A 812 -10.04 -48.98 0.96
CA ASN A 812 -9.66 -49.48 -0.33
C ASN A 812 -9.70 -48.34 -1.34
N THR A 813 -8.60 -48.09 -2.03
CA THR A 813 -8.43 -47.02 -3.00
C THR A 813 -8.23 -47.51 -4.44
N SER A 814 -8.34 -48.83 -4.67
CA SER A 814 -8.13 -49.42 -6.00
C SER A 814 -9.07 -48.92 -7.09
N ASN A 815 -10.24 -48.42 -6.71
CA ASN A 815 -11.25 -47.83 -7.60
C ASN A 815 -11.16 -46.31 -7.72
N PHE A 816 -10.17 -45.66 -7.08
CA PHE A 816 -10.00 -44.23 -7.17
C PHE A 816 -9.19 -43.90 -8.43
N ALA A 817 -9.56 -42.85 -9.14
CA ALA A 817 -8.76 -42.36 -10.24
C ALA A 817 -7.39 -41.92 -9.71
N LYS A 818 -6.34 -42.07 -10.53
CA LYS A 818 -5.02 -41.54 -10.20
C LYS A 818 -5.07 -40.03 -10.05
N GLY A 819 -4.48 -39.48 -9.00
CA GLY A 819 -4.49 -38.05 -8.75
C GLY A 819 -4.39 -37.67 -7.27
N CYS A 820 -4.67 -36.40 -7.01
CA CYS A 820 -4.64 -35.82 -5.68
C CYS A 820 -6.05 -35.75 -5.09
N TYR A 821 -6.17 -36.06 -3.80
CA TYR A 821 -7.40 -36.02 -3.02
C TYR A 821 -7.12 -35.31 -1.69
N ILE A 822 -8.16 -34.83 -1.05
CA ILE A 822 -8.13 -34.28 0.31
C ILE A 822 -8.82 -35.30 1.22
N ILE A 823 -8.13 -35.79 2.26
CA ILE A 823 -8.71 -36.62 3.31
C ILE A 823 -8.92 -35.76 4.56
N GLU A 824 -10.14 -35.78 5.06
CA GLU A 824 -10.54 -35.11 6.30
C GLU A 824 -10.85 -36.16 7.36
N ILE A 825 -10.33 -35.98 8.55
CA ILE A 825 -10.65 -36.79 9.71
C ILE A 825 -11.29 -35.89 10.76
N SER A 826 -12.49 -36.24 11.17
CA SER A 826 -13.23 -35.51 12.21
C SER A 826 -13.58 -36.46 13.38
N ASN A 827 -13.76 -35.90 14.58
CA ASN A 827 -14.26 -36.63 15.74
C ASN A 827 -15.69 -36.18 16.08
N LYS A 828 -16.34 -36.84 17.03
CA LYS A 828 -17.71 -36.53 17.46
C LYS A 828 -17.85 -35.09 18.04
N ASN A 829 -16.77 -34.48 18.47
CA ASN A 829 -16.74 -33.14 19.07
C ASN A 829 -16.63 -32.04 18.03
N GLY A 830 -16.71 -32.35 16.71
CA GLY A 830 -16.66 -31.40 15.62
C GLY A 830 -15.25 -30.99 15.18
N PHE A 831 -14.19 -31.48 15.83
CA PHE A 831 -12.83 -31.20 15.39
C PHE A 831 -12.52 -31.96 14.10
N SER A 832 -11.91 -31.32 13.12
CA SER A 832 -11.43 -31.94 11.89
C SER A 832 -10.01 -31.50 11.53
N ARG A 833 -9.31 -32.39 10.82
CA ARG A 833 -8.01 -32.11 10.23
C ARG A 833 -7.96 -32.68 8.81
N ARG A 834 -7.41 -31.91 7.87
CA ARG A 834 -7.27 -32.31 6.47
C ARG A 834 -5.81 -32.55 6.13
N GLU A 835 -5.58 -33.56 5.28
CA GLU A 835 -4.28 -33.83 4.69
C GLU A 835 -4.41 -34.23 3.21
N LYS A 836 -3.33 -34.11 2.49
CA LYS A 836 -3.23 -34.49 1.08
C LYS A 836 -3.03 -35.99 0.94
N LEU A 837 -3.86 -36.64 0.11
CA LEU A 837 -3.74 -38.05 -0.27
C LEU A 837 -3.43 -38.13 -1.77
N ILE A 838 -2.38 -38.87 -2.14
CA ILE A 838 -2.01 -39.12 -3.53
C ILE A 838 -2.28 -40.56 -3.90
N ILE A 839 -3.02 -40.79 -5.00
CA ILE A 839 -3.27 -42.10 -5.60
C ILE A 839 -2.44 -42.24 -6.88
N LYS A 840 -1.64 -43.33 -6.98
CA LYS A 840 -0.75 -43.64 -8.09
C LYS A 840 -1.32 -44.60 -9.11
#